data_ff552e188d20ff11074391caf179adb8
#
_entry.id   ff552e188d20ff11074391caf179adb8
#
_cell.length_a   1.000
_cell.length_b   1.000
_cell.length_c   1.000
_cell.angle_alpha   90.00
_cell.angle_beta   90.00
_cell.angle_gamma   90.00
#
_symmetry.space_group_name_H-M   'P 1'
#
loop_
_entity.id
_entity.type
_entity.pdbx_description
1 polymer ?
#
loop_
_entity_poly.entity_id
_entity_poly.type
_entity_poly.pdbx_seq_one_letter_code
_entity_poly.pdbx_strand_id
1 'polypeptide(L)'
;MSFPYPATVSPSCLSLAVSAALLLAAPAAAGAANDLVEEALPSTPIATAAVADDPTQVVDFDAMVVTGVAPSAALTFVTDPRQPRQPVPASDGADYLKTIPGFGVMRGGGTNGDPVLRGMFGSRLNLLAGDGALAGACPSRMDNAMSYISPETWDGLTVIKGPQTVLWGGGAAAGTVRFERDIPYFPEPGIQAQGSLLAGSHGRNDQVLDFAAGNEAFYGRVTANRSDADDYEDGDGQRVHSGWTKWNADAAIGWTPDADTVIEASAGRGDGEARYAGRGMDGSVFDRTSYGLRFERSNLPGTLNGIEANLYYNAIDHVMDNYTLRDPDPDGGMPMPMASNVAHRTAGGRAALTWSGEHWNLTGGVDGRASRHSQRSGMGRGAYLAAPWNVDARFRQAGAFAELHWHINDQHQLVAGARMDRAEAEDRRMHAGGGGHGHGHGHDTGHPMPNPTAGMTRSETLPSAFVRYEQTLTDSGFSWYAGLGHTARMPDYWELFSPDHGPEGATNAFAGVDPERTTQLDLGLDWKGESIDAWLSVYAGRMSDYILFDYGHHGMTTAMNADADIRGGEAGVEWRPGGHWKLGGSIAYAWGELVDSGQPLPQMTPFESRLTAAWDNGRWSAGALLRVVASQDRVSESLGNVVGRDIGPSPGFGVFSLNGGYRFSERVRVTAGIDNLFDRSYSEHLNLAGNSAFGYPADPVRINEPGRAGWIKFNMEF
;
A
#
# COMPACT_ATOMS: atom_id res chain seq x y z
N MET A 1 12.27 -33.58 6.43
CA MET A 1 11.08 -33.76 7.28
C MET A 1 9.98 -32.98 6.63
N SER A 2 9.06 -33.67 6.00
CA SER A 2 7.88 -33.10 5.37
C SER A 2 6.83 -32.89 6.45
N PHE A 3 6.53 -31.64 6.78
CA PHE A 3 5.36 -31.32 7.58
C PHE A 3 4.10 -31.57 6.72
N PRO A 4 3.05 -32.21 7.26
CA PRO A 4 1.79 -32.34 6.55
C PRO A 4 1.18 -30.95 6.32
N TYR A 5 0.60 -30.73 5.15
CA TYR A 5 -0.20 -29.55 4.87
C TYR A 5 -1.33 -29.47 5.90
N PRO A 6 -1.51 -28.34 6.62
CA PRO A 6 -2.70 -28.16 7.43
C PRO A 6 -3.93 -28.10 6.51
N ALA A 7 -5.03 -28.65 6.98
CA ALA A 7 -6.30 -28.68 6.27
C ALA A 7 -6.69 -27.26 5.81
N THR A 8 -6.99 -27.09 4.53
CA THR A 8 -7.48 -25.83 3.97
C THR A 8 -8.83 -25.52 4.61
N VAL A 9 -8.91 -24.39 5.33
CA VAL A 9 -10.20 -23.88 5.78
C VAL A 9 -10.94 -23.40 4.54
N SER A 10 -12.12 -23.99 4.27
CA SER A 10 -12.93 -23.58 3.13
C SER A 10 -13.33 -22.11 3.26
N PRO A 11 -13.18 -21.30 2.22
CA PRO A 11 -13.61 -19.90 2.22
C PRO A 11 -15.07 -19.71 2.66
N SER A 12 -15.94 -20.67 2.34
CA SER A 12 -17.35 -20.67 2.75
C SER A 12 -17.54 -20.80 4.27
N CYS A 13 -16.63 -21.50 4.97
CA CYS A 13 -16.68 -21.60 6.43
C CYS A 13 -16.31 -20.27 7.11
N LEU A 14 -15.35 -19.50 6.54
CA LEU A 14 -14.98 -18.20 7.10
C LEU A 14 -16.11 -17.18 6.94
N SER A 15 -16.77 -17.14 5.77
CA SER A 15 -17.93 -16.28 5.53
C SER A 15 -19.07 -16.57 6.51
N LEU A 16 -19.38 -17.83 6.75
CA LEU A 16 -20.40 -18.24 7.73
C LEU A 16 -20.00 -17.88 9.17
N ALA A 17 -18.72 -18.03 9.52
CA ALA A 17 -18.22 -17.69 10.85
C ALA A 17 -18.25 -16.18 11.11
N VAL A 18 -17.84 -15.37 10.14
CA VAL A 18 -17.89 -13.90 10.24
C VAL A 18 -19.33 -13.41 10.32
N SER A 19 -20.23 -13.92 9.46
CA SER A 19 -21.66 -13.55 9.49
C SER A 19 -22.35 -14.03 10.78
N ALA A 20 -22.02 -15.23 11.29
CA ALA A 20 -22.57 -15.73 12.53
C ALA A 20 -22.08 -14.96 13.76
N ALA A 21 -20.80 -14.54 13.78
CA ALA A 21 -20.26 -13.73 14.86
C ALA A 21 -20.91 -12.34 14.92
N LEU A 22 -21.16 -11.71 13.77
CA LEU A 22 -21.86 -10.43 13.66
C LEU A 22 -23.33 -10.52 14.08
N LEU A 23 -24.00 -11.65 13.81
CA LEU A 23 -25.38 -11.89 14.21
C LEU A 23 -25.53 -12.27 15.70
N LEU A 24 -24.53 -12.95 16.27
CA LEU A 24 -24.52 -13.33 17.71
C LEU A 24 -24.14 -12.17 18.63
N ALA A 25 -23.41 -11.15 18.16
CA ALA A 25 -23.11 -9.96 18.93
C ALA A 25 -24.29 -9.01 19.10
N ALA A 26 -25.30 -9.10 18.26
CA ALA A 26 -26.47 -8.22 18.28
C ALA A 26 -27.44 -8.38 19.48
N PRO A 27 -27.69 -9.57 20.06
CA PRO A 27 -28.65 -9.71 21.17
C PRO A 27 -28.07 -9.48 22.59
N ALA A 28 -26.75 -9.49 22.77
CA ALA A 28 -26.17 -9.34 24.12
C ALA A 28 -26.12 -7.88 24.63
N ALA A 29 -26.27 -6.89 23.76
CA ALA A 29 -26.21 -5.47 24.11
C ALA A 29 -27.53 -4.87 24.61
N ALA A 30 -28.64 -5.60 24.53
CA ALA A 30 -29.97 -5.07 24.92
C ALA A 30 -30.32 -5.19 26.41
N GLY A 31 -29.45 -5.79 27.23
CA GLY A 31 -29.74 -6.13 28.62
C GLY A 31 -28.99 -5.36 29.71
N ALA A 32 -28.07 -4.46 29.39
CA ALA A 32 -27.22 -3.81 30.38
C ALA A 32 -27.22 -2.28 30.27
N ALA A 33 -28.40 -1.67 30.10
CA ALA A 33 -28.54 -0.23 30.22
C ALA A 33 -29.38 0.11 31.44
N ASN A 34 -28.73 0.17 32.59
CA ASN A 34 -29.17 1.04 33.69
C ASN A 34 -27.97 1.36 34.59
N ASP A 35 -27.73 2.66 34.70
CA ASP A 35 -26.96 3.33 35.75
C ASP A 35 -25.48 2.97 35.90
N LEU A 36 -24.63 3.70 35.19
CA LEU A 36 -23.39 4.21 35.81
C LEU A 36 -22.99 5.53 35.11
N VAL A 37 -22.72 6.48 35.95
CA VAL A 37 -22.31 7.85 35.73
C VAL A 37 -21.01 7.89 34.89
N GLU A 38 -21.04 8.73 33.88
CA GLU A 38 -19.98 9.13 32.97
C GLU A 38 -18.78 9.72 33.76
N GLU A 39 -17.66 9.04 33.73
CA GLU A 39 -16.34 9.63 33.93
C GLU A 39 -15.43 9.10 32.84
N ALA A 40 -15.29 9.90 31.78
CA ALA A 40 -14.43 9.63 30.64
C ALA A 40 -12.97 9.73 31.08
N LEU A 41 -12.22 8.64 30.97
CA LEU A 41 -10.75 8.64 31.03
C LEU A 41 -10.17 8.61 29.61
N PRO A 42 -9.09 9.35 29.35
CA PRO A 42 -8.66 9.69 28.02
C PRO A 42 -7.87 8.55 27.35
N SER A 43 -8.27 8.20 26.15
CA SER A 43 -7.41 7.54 25.17
C SER A 43 -6.22 8.45 24.89
N THR A 44 -4.99 7.99 25.13
CA THR A 44 -3.78 8.74 24.86
C THR A 44 -3.38 8.56 23.39
N PRO A 45 -3.58 9.57 22.53
CA PRO A 45 -2.89 9.62 21.26
C PRO A 45 -1.45 10.08 21.53
N ILE A 46 -0.53 9.61 20.70
CA ILE A 46 0.81 10.17 20.53
C ILE A 46 0.71 11.70 20.53
N ALA A 47 1.42 12.35 21.45
CA ALA A 47 1.29 13.73 21.86
C ALA A 47 1.03 14.73 20.70
N THR A 48 -0.21 15.15 20.58
CA THR A 48 -0.57 16.48 20.12
C THR A 48 -0.85 17.32 21.37
N ALA A 49 -0.26 18.50 21.43
CA ALA A 49 -0.37 19.42 22.56
C ALA A 49 -1.83 19.64 22.94
N ALA A 50 -2.15 19.52 24.24
CA ALA A 50 -3.46 19.76 24.81
C ALA A 50 -3.90 21.20 24.55
N VAL A 51 -4.98 21.36 23.79
CA VAL A 51 -5.80 22.58 23.75
C VAL A 51 -6.92 22.38 24.78
N ALA A 52 -7.09 23.36 25.68
CA ALA A 52 -8.09 23.34 26.72
C ALA A 52 -9.52 23.30 26.12
N ASP A 53 -10.37 22.45 26.68
CA ASP A 53 -11.79 22.30 26.31
C ASP A 53 -12.55 23.63 26.50
N ASP A 54 -12.99 24.22 25.40
CA ASP A 54 -14.00 25.27 25.34
C ASP A 54 -15.37 24.61 25.10
N PRO A 55 -16.37 24.75 26.00
CA PRO A 55 -17.67 24.11 25.84
C PRO A 55 -18.54 24.69 24.69
N THR A 56 -18.00 25.60 23.89
CA THR A 56 -18.62 26.13 22.67
C THR A 56 -18.05 25.55 21.39
N GLN A 57 -17.08 24.62 21.47
CA GLN A 57 -16.58 23.94 20.27
C GLN A 57 -17.73 23.12 19.63
N VAL A 58 -18.04 23.47 18.41
CA VAL A 58 -18.84 22.65 17.50
C VAL A 58 -18.10 21.31 17.37
N VAL A 59 -18.69 20.23 17.90
CA VAL A 59 -18.17 18.88 17.72
C VAL A 59 -18.12 18.63 16.21
N ASP A 60 -16.94 18.66 15.64
CA ASP A 60 -16.71 18.34 14.23
C ASP A 60 -16.89 16.83 14.10
N PHE A 61 -18.10 16.41 13.72
CA PHE A 61 -18.35 15.00 13.42
C PHE A 61 -17.57 14.64 12.17
N ASP A 62 -16.64 13.73 12.28
CA ASP A 62 -15.97 13.13 11.12
C ASP A 62 -17.01 12.68 10.11
N ALA A 63 -16.82 13.07 8.86
CA ALA A 63 -17.74 12.72 7.78
C ALA A 63 -17.99 11.21 7.73
N MET A 64 -19.23 10.75 7.65
CA MET A 64 -19.54 9.32 7.60
C MET A 64 -18.93 8.62 6.40
N VAL A 65 -18.62 9.35 5.32
CA VAL A 65 -17.92 8.85 4.14
C VAL A 65 -16.78 9.81 3.80
N VAL A 66 -15.56 9.33 3.81
CA VAL A 66 -14.36 10.10 3.47
C VAL A 66 -14.28 10.27 1.96
N THR A 67 -14.24 11.51 1.47
CA THR A 67 -14.10 11.85 0.05
C THR A 67 -12.81 12.58 -0.27
N GLY A 68 -12.09 13.06 0.75
CA GLY A 68 -10.80 13.73 0.62
C GLY A 68 -9.94 13.49 1.86
N VAL A 69 -8.63 13.56 1.70
CA VAL A 69 -7.65 13.38 2.78
C VAL A 69 -6.66 14.55 2.76
N ALA A 70 -6.44 15.16 3.91
CA ALA A 70 -5.45 16.22 4.12
C ALA A 70 -4.24 15.70 4.92
N PRO A 71 -3.06 16.35 4.84
CA PRO A 71 -1.93 16.01 5.68
C PRO A 71 -2.22 16.31 7.16
N SER A 72 -1.78 15.42 8.04
CA SER A 72 -1.85 15.59 9.49
C SER A 72 -0.65 16.35 10.06
N ALA A 73 0.49 16.28 9.36
CA ALA A 73 1.73 16.98 9.66
C ALA A 73 2.54 17.17 8.37
N ALA A 74 3.69 17.85 8.45
CA ALA A 74 4.59 18.04 7.32
C ALA A 74 4.87 16.69 6.59
N LEU A 75 4.45 16.59 5.32
CA LEU A 75 4.60 15.43 4.43
C LEU A 75 3.94 14.13 4.93
N THR A 76 3.17 14.19 6.02
CA THR A 76 2.58 13.03 6.67
C THR A 76 1.05 13.02 6.55
N PHE A 77 0.51 11.90 6.11
CA PHE A 77 -0.93 11.64 6.06
C PHE A 77 -1.24 10.47 7.01
N VAL A 78 -2.11 10.70 7.98
CA VAL A 78 -2.65 9.67 8.87
C VAL A 78 -4.13 9.52 8.57
N THR A 79 -4.61 8.31 8.45
CA THR A 79 -6.01 8.05 8.10
C THR A 79 -6.46 6.72 8.69
N ASP A 80 -7.72 6.66 9.10
CA ASP A 80 -8.38 5.44 9.56
C ASP A 80 -8.92 4.64 8.34
N PRO A 81 -8.37 3.43 8.05
CA PRO A 81 -8.83 2.62 6.93
C PRO A 81 -10.24 2.01 7.12
N ARG A 82 -10.80 2.04 8.32
CA ARG A 82 -12.12 1.50 8.64
C ARG A 82 -13.26 2.44 8.25
N GLN A 83 -12.94 3.73 8.09
CA GLN A 83 -13.94 4.70 7.66
C GLN A 83 -14.37 4.44 6.21
N PRO A 84 -15.69 4.42 5.90
CA PRO A 84 -16.19 4.31 4.54
C PRO A 84 -15.59 5.39 3.63
N ARG A 85 -15.25 5.04 2.40
CA ARG A 85 -14.62 5.95 1.42
C ARG A 85 -15.35 5.99 0.11
N GLN A 86 -15.18 7.11 -0.61
CA GLN A 86 -15.63 7.27 -1.99
C GLN A 86 -14.54 7.93 -2.84
N PRO A 87 -14.20 7.38 -4.05
CA PRO A 87 -14.74 6.13 -4.59
C PRO A 87 -14.50 4.96 -3.65
N VAL A 88 -15.39 3.97 -3.64
CA VAL A 88 -15.20 2.78 -2.83
C VAL A 88 -14.00 1.99 -3.36
N PRO A 89 -12.92 1.79 -2.57
CA PRO A 89 -11.75 1.07 -3.06
C PRO A 89 -12.06 -0.42 -3.24
N ALA A 90 -11.22 -1.10 -4.02
CA ALA A 90 -11.14 -2.56 -3.99
C ALA A 90 -10.66 -3.05 -2.61
N SER A 91 -10.65 -4.38 -2.39
CA SER A 91 -10.24 -4.95 -1.10
C SER A 91 -8.71 -5.03 -0.92
N ASP A 92 -7.94 -4.19 -1.60
CA ASP A 92 -6.47 -4.16 -1.52
C ASP A 92 -5.93 -2.79 -1.09
N GLY A 93 -4.70 -2.80 -0.58
CA GLY A 93 -4.06 -1.60 -0.08
C GLY A 93 -3.75 -0.57 -1.16
N ALA A 94 -3.52 -0.97 -2.41
CA ALA A 94 -3.14 -0.05 -3.48
C ALA A 94 -4.31 0.84 -3.90
N ASP A 95 -5.49 0.26 -4.10
CA ASP A 95 -6.70 1.03 -4.41
C ASP A 95 -7.11 1.96 -3.26
N TYR A 96 -6.84 1.55 -2.02
CA TYR A 96 -7.01 2.43 -0.88
C TYR A 96 -6.05 3.64 -0.94
N LEU A 97 -4.77 3.42 -1.22
CA LEU A 97 -3.76 4.48 -1.35
C LEU A 97 -4.10 5.47 -2.46
N LYS A 98 -4.73 5.03 -3.55
CA LYS A 98 -5.22 5.90 -4.65
C LYS A 98 -6.17 7.00 -4.16
N THR A 99 -6.78 6.87 -2.98
CA THR A 99 -7.62 7.93 -2.38
C THR A 99 -6.81 9.08 -1.77
N ILE A 100 -5.49 8.93 -1.61
CA ILE A 100 -4.57 9.95 -1.06
C ILE A 100 -3.95 10.73 -2.23
N PRO A 101 -3.92 12.08 -2.22
CA PRO A 101 -3.33 12.87 -3.30
C PRO A 101 -1.90 12.43 -3.66
N GLY A 102 -1.56 12.38 -4.96
CA GLY A 102 -0.26 11.99 -5.48
C GLY A 102 -0.05 10.49 -5.67
N PHE A 103 -0.98 9.63 -5.21
CA PHE A 103 -0.96 8.21 -5.54
C PHE A 103 -1.70 7.90 -6.83
N GLY A 104 -1.12 7.02 -7.62
CA GLY A 104 -1.74 6.29 -8.72
C GLY A 104 -1.56 4.79 -8.52
N VAL A 105 -2.15 3.99 -9.40
CA VAL A 105 -2.08 2.52 -9.32
C VAL A 105 -1.94 1.94 -10.72
N MET A 106 -0.96 1.05 -10.92
CA MET A 106 -0.86 0.23 -12.13
C MET A 106 -1.78 -0.97 -11.98
N ARG A 107 -2.77 -1.10 -12.83
CA ARG A 107 -3.82 -2.13 -12.72
C ARG A 107 -3.96 -2.98 -13.97
N GLY A 108 -4.12 -4.29 -13.79
CA GLY A 108 -4.39 -5.26 -14.86
C GLY A 108 -5.74 -5.96 -14.73
N GLY A 109 -6.55 -5.60 -13.71
CA GLY A 109 -7.83 -6.21 -13.39
C GLY A 109 -8.59 -5.43 -12.33
N GLY A 110 -9.46 -6.07 -11.55
CA GLY A 110 -10.30 -5.43 -10.53
C GLY A 110 -9.59 -5.19 -9.18
N THR A 111 -8.44 -5.82 -8.95
CA THR A 111 -7.70 -5.78 -7.69
C THR A 111 -6.20 -6.00 -7.90
N ASN A 112 -5.40 -5.95 -6.81
CA ASN A 112 -3.96 -6.21 -6.78
C ASN A 112 -3.13 -5.24 -7.63
N GLY A 113 -3.57 -3.99 -7.73
CA GLY A 113 -2.79 -2.95 -8.36
C GLY A 113 -1.47 -2.67 -7.64
N ASP A 114 -0.50 -2.12 -8.36
CA ASP A 114 0.80 -1.74 -7.81
C ASP A 114 0.81 -0.23 -7.52
N PRO A 115 1.01 0.21 -6.28
CA PRO A 115 0.93 1.62 -5.93
C PRO A 115 2.10 2.41 -6.52
N VAL A 116 1.79 3.61 -6.99
CA VAL A 116 2.73 4.59 -7.53
C VAL A 116 2.55 5.89 -6.78
N LEU A 117 3.60 6.43 -6.20
CA LEU A 117 3.58 7.74 -5.54
C LEU A 117 4.51 8.71 -6.27
N ARG A 118 3.97 9.86 -6.72
CA ARG A 118 4.76 10.88 -7.43
C ARG A 118 5.48 10.34 -8.69
N GLY A 119 4.87 9.38 -9.39
CA GLY A 119 5.47 8.69 -10.53
C GLY A 119 6.51 7.62 -10.18
N MET A 120 6.80 7.40 -8.91
CA MET A 120 7.74 6.40 -8.43
C MET A 120 7.02 5.16 -7.91
N PHE A 121 7.49 3.97 -8.29
CA PHE A 121 6.89 2.69 -7.92
C PHE A 121 7.92 1.68 -7.41
N GLY A 122 7.43 0.51 -7.00
CA GLY A 122 8.28 -0.61 -6.59
C GLY A 122 8.95 -0.37 -5.24
N SER A 123 10.20 -0.74 -5.11
CA SER A 123 10.97 -0.59 -3.87
C SER A 123 11.41 0.85 -3.55
N ARG A 124 10.98 1.83 -4.36
CA ARG A 124 11.05 3.26 -4.00
C ARG A 124 10.02 3.65 -2.93
N LEU A 125 9.02 2.77 -2.70
CA LEU A 125 8.07 2.84 -1.60
C LEU A 125 8.41 1.77 -0.54
N ASN A 126 8.61 2.16 0.72
CA ASN A 126 8.59 1.22 1.83
C ASN A 126 7.14 0.90 2.20
N LEU A 127 6.76 -0.37 2.05
CA LEU A 127 5.41 -0.86 2.34
C LEU A 127 5.46 -1.80 3.54
N LEU A 128 4.92 -1.36 4.68
CA LEU A 128 4.98 -2.06 5.96
C LEU A 128 3.57 -2.43 6.45
N ALA A 129 3.46 -3.61 7.01
CA ALA A 129 2.26 -4.12 7.65
C ALA A 129 2.60 -4.61 9.06
N GLY A 130 2.14 -3.92 10.11
CA GLY A 130 2.49 -4.19 11.49
C GLY A 130 4.01 -4.16 11.72
N ASP A 131 4.70 -3.14 11.20
CA ASP A 131 6.15 -2.92 11.25
C ASP A 131 7.01 -3.99 10.54
N GLY A 132 6.39 -4.95 9.87
CA GLY A 132 7.04 -5.97 9.06
C GLY A 132 7.05 -5.63 7.57
N ALA A 133 8.17 -5.88 6.89
CA ALA A 133 8.22 -5.79 5.43
C ALA A 133 7.45 -6.94 4.81
N LEU A 134 6.56 -6.63 3.88
CA LEU A 134 5.83 -7.58 3.06
C LEU A 134 6.27 -7.41 1.60
N ALA A 135 6.53 -8.51 0.90
CA ALA A 135 6.94 -8.48 -0.50
C ALA A 135 6.20 -9.57 -1.27
N GLY A 136 5.74 -9.22 -2.48
CA GLY A 136 5.20 -10.20 -3.40
C GLY A 136 6.27 -11.15 -3.94
N ALA A 137 5.86 -12.17 -4.67
CA ALA A 137 6.74 -13.22 -5.20
C ALA A 137 6.76 -13.26 -6.76
N CYS A 138 5.72 -12.76 -7.45
CA CYS A 138 5.61 -12.83 -8.90
C CYS A 138 6.69 -12.02 -9.62
N PRO A 139 7.47 -12.60 -10.56
CA PRO A 139 8.45 -11.87 -11.36
C PRO A 139 7.86 -10.71 -12.17
N SER A 140 6.56 -10.73 -12.46
CA SER A 140 5.84 -9.65 -13.16
C SER A 140 4.98 -8.79 -12.22
N ARG A 141 5.17 -8.89 -10.90
CA ARG A 141 4.46 -8.12 -9.85
C ARG A 141 2.93 -8.22 -9.90
N MET A 142 2.39 -9.39 -10.22
CA MET A 142 0.94 -9.63 -10.16
C MET A 142 0.42 -9.70 -8.72
N ASP A 143 1.32 -9.91 -7.76
CA ASP A 143 1.09 -10.04 -6.32
C ASP A 143 1.99 -9.08 -5.52
N ASN A 144 1.98 -7.79 -5.79
CA ASN A 144 2.74 -6.85 -4.96
C ASN A 144 2.29 -6.90 -3.47
N ALA A 145 3.03 -6.25 -2.55
CA ALA A 145 2.75 -6.28 -1.12
C ALA A 145 1.30 -5.91 -0.74
N MET A 146 0.70 -4.96 -1.47
CA MET A 146 -0.66 -4.47 -1.19
C MET A 146 -1.75 -5.49 -1.52
N SER A 147 -1.45 -6.51 -2.33
CA SER A 147 -2.37 -7.60 -2.66
C SER A 147 -2.77 -8.44 -1.45
N TYR A 148 -1.94 -8.46 -0.42
CA TYR A 148 -2.09 -9.24 0.82
C TYR A 148 -2.67 -8.41 1.98
N ILE A 149 -2.97 -7.13 1.75
CA ILE A 149 -3.49 -6.21 2.75
C ILE A 149 -4.95 -5.91 2.47
N SER A 150 -5.82 -6.20 3.43
CA SER A 150 -7.18 -5.68 3.49
C SER A 150 -7.16 -4.43 4.39
N PRO A 151 -7.35 -3.22 3.85
CA PRO A 151 -7.18 -1.99 4.62
C PRO A 151 -8.02 -1.94 5.89
N GLU A 152 -9.28 -2.35 5.84
CA GLU A 152 -10.21 -2.27 6.98
C GLU A 152 -9.87 -3.18 8.16
N THR A 153 -8.89 -4.09 8.02
CA THR A 153 -8.39 -4.90 9.15
C THR A 153 -7.31 -4.18 9.96
N TRP A 154 -7.00 -2.93 9.61
CA TRP A 154 -5.98 -2.11 10.26
C TRP A 154 -6.62 -0.90 10.93
N ASP A 155 -6.06 -0.47 12.08
CA ASP A 155 -6.54 0.67 12.86
C ASP A 155 -6.11 2.00 12.25
N GLY A 156 -4.90 2.03 11.70
CA GLY A 156 -4.30 3.21 11.11
C GLY A 156 -3.52 2.95 9.84
N LEU A 157 -3.43 3.97 9.02
CA LEU A 157 -2.53 4.06 7.89
C LEU A 157 -1.75 5.37 7.97
N THR A 158 -0.43 5.26 8.05
CA THR A 158 0.48 6.41 7.98
C THR A 158 1.24 6.40 6.66
N VAL A 159 1.23 7.52 5.96
CA VAL A 159 2.02 7.76 4.75
C VAL A 159 2.94 8.93 4.98
N ILE A 160 4.26 8.73 4.85
CA ILE A 160 5.28 9.78 4.89
C ILE A 160 5.84 9.91 3.48
N LYS A 161 5.67 11.08 2.84
CA LYS A 161 6.09 11.31 1.46
C LYS A 161 7.53 11.80 1.37
N GLY A 162 8.25 11.30 0.35
CA GLY A 162 9.64 11.63 0.11
C GLY A 162 10.63 10.98 1.08
N PRO A 163 11.93 11.24 0.92
CA PRO A 163 13.00 10.71 1.80
C PRO A 163 13.12 11.55 3.09
N GLN A 164 12.04 11.62 3.88
CA GLN A 164 11.90 12.53 5.04
C GLN A 164 11.74 11.79 6.38
N THR A 165 12.13 10.50 6.41
CA THR A 165 12.33 9.70 7.62
C THR A 165 13.36 8.62 7.36
N VAL A 166 14.08 8.19 8.40
CA VAL A 166 15.06 7.09 8.36
C VAL A 166 14.68 5.92 9.27
N LEU A 167 13.55 6.02 9.97
CA LEU A 167 13.15 5.06 11.01
C LEU A 167 12.66 3.71 10.46
N TRP A 168 12.15 3.67 9.22
CA TRP A 168 11.35 2.57 8.71
C TRP A 168 12.00 1.79 7.55
N GLY A 169 13.31 1.76 7.49
CA GLY A 169 14.09 1.14 6.42
C GLY A 169 14.71 2.14 5.46
N GLY A 170 15.73 1.71 4.71
CA GLY A 170 16.40 2.53 3.70
C GLY A 170 15.73 2.46 2.34
N GLY A 171 16.08 3.40 1.43
CA GLY A 171 15.68 3.35 0.03
C GLY A 171 14.31 3.93 -0.31
N ALA A 172 13.59 4.51 0.65
CA ALA A 172 12.26 5.09 0.47
C ALA A 172 12.29 6.44 -0.26
N ALA A 173 12.64 6.46 -1.55
CA ALA A 173 12.72 7.67 -2.35
C ALA A 173 11.35 8.35 -2.53
N ALA A 174 10.30 7.57 -2.79
CA ALA A 174 8.93 8.06 -2.91
C ALA A 174 8.27 8.30 -1.56
N GLY A 175 8.55 7.44 -0.59
CA GLY A 175 7.99 7.53 0.76
C GLY A 175 7.82 6.20 1.46
N THR A 176 7.21 6.27 2.64
CA THR A 176 6.91 5.12 3.50
C THR A 176 5.41 5.03 3.76
N VAL A 177 4.86 3.84 3.62
CA VAL A 177 3.46 3.50 3.89
C VAL A 177 3.43 2.45 4.99
N ARG A 178 2.72 2.72 6.08
CA ARG A 178 2.61 1.83 7.23
C ARG A 178 1.15 1.57 7.55
N PHE A 179 0.73 0.31 7.51
CA PHE A 179 -0.51 -0.16 8.07
C PHE A 179 -0.27 -0.58 9.51
N GLU A 180 -0.99 0.02 10.45
CA GLU A 180 -0.73 -0.06 11.89
C GLU A 180 -1.92 -0.68 12.62
N ARG A 181 -1.62 -1.42 13.69
CA ARG A 181 -2.62 -1.95 14.63
C ARG A 181 -2.36 -1.40 16.01
N ASP A 182 -3.38 -0.79 16.59
CA ASP A 182 -3.36 -0.32 17.95
C ASP A 182 -3.41 -1.49 18.92
N ILE A 183 -2.86 -1.27 20.09
CA ILE A 183 -2.91 -2.22 21.20
C ILE A 183 -4.24 -2.05 21.91
N PRO A 184 -5.09 -3.10 21.99
CA PRO A 184 -6.33 -3.01 22.75
C PRO A 184 -6.03 -2.77 24.24
N TYR A 185 -6.68 -1.77 24.82
CA TYR A 185 -6.54 -1.47 26.24
C TYR A 185 -7.83 -1.81 26.99
N PHE A 186 -7.69 -2.55 28.11
CA PHE A 186 -8.80 -3.01 28.94
C PHE A 186 -8.50 -2.68 30.41
N PRO A 187 -8.99 -1.54 30.97
CA PRO A 187 -8.82 -1.22 32.39
C PRO A 187 -9.54 -2.20 33.31
N GLU A 188 -10.55 -2.88 32.80
CA GLU A 188 -11.31 -3.95 33.43
C GLU A 188 -11.56 -5.09 32.43
N PRO A 189 -11.90 -6.30 32.89
CA PRO A 189 -12.28 -7.38 31.97
C PRO A 189 -13.41 -6.94 31.03
N GLY A 190 -13.14 -6.99 29.71
CA GLY A 190 -14.07 -6.47 28.73
C GLY A 190 -13.86 -7.05 27.34
N ILE A 191 -14.71 -6.62 26.42
CA ILE A 191 -14.67 -6.95 24.99
C ILE A 191 -14.78 -5.67 24.17
N GLN A 192 -14.12 -5.65 23.04
CA GLN A 192 -14.27 -4.68 21.95
C GLN A 192 -14.54 -5.45 20.68
N ALA A 193 -15.53 -5.05 19.91
CA ALA A 193 -15.86 -5.69 18.66
C ALA A 193 -16.24 -4.66 17.61
N GLN A 194 -15.71 -4.79 16.43
CA GLN A 194 -16.01 -3.95 15.29
C GLN A 194 -16.20 -4.82 14.05
N GLY A 195 -17.14 -4.43 13.20
CA GLY A 195 -17.36 -5.15 11.95
C GLY A 195 -18.01 -4.31 10.88
N SER A 196 -17.83 -4.74 9.65
CA SER A 196 -18.49 -4.15 8.50
C SER A 196 -18.97 -5.20 7.51
N LEU A 197 -20.07 -4.88 6.83
CA LEU A 197 -20.62 -5.63 5.70
C LEU A 197 -20.84 -4.67 4.54
N LEU A 198 -20.29 -4.98 3.38
CA LEU A 198 -20.49 -4.21 2.15
C LEU A 198 -21.10 -5.11 1.08
N ALA A 199 -22.16 -4.63 0.41
CA ALA A 199 -22.70 -5.20 -0.80
C ALA A 199 -22.65 -4.15 -1.91
N GLY A 200 -22.30 -4.56 -3.13
CA GLY A 200 -22.15 -3.64 -4.25
C GLY A 200 -22.46 -4.26 -5.61
N SER A 201 -22.38 -3.43 -6.64
CA SER A 201 -22.46 -3.86 -8.03
C SER A 201 -21.42 -4.94 -8.34
N HIS A 202 -21.67 -5.71 -9.40
CA HIS A 202 -20.80 -6.79 -9.86
C HIS A 202 -20.56 -7.86 -8.80
N GLY A 203 -21.61 -8.23 -8.04
CA GLY A 203 -21.55 -9.27 -7.03
C GLY A 203 -20.66 -8.97 -5.84
N ARG A 204 -20.18 -7.72 -5.68
CA ARG A 204 -19.25 -7.37 -4.59
C ARG A 204 -19.87 -7.59 -3.23
N ASN A 205 -19.14 -8.30 -2.37
CA ASN A 205 -19.50 -8.61 -1.00
C ASN A 205 -18.25 -8.62 -0.14
N ASP A 206 -18.12 -7.64 0.76
CA ASP A 206 -17.00 -7.56 1.70
C ASP A 206 -17.52 -7.75 3.12
N GLN A 207 -16.77 -8.50 3.92
CA GLN A 207 -17.06 -8.78 5.33
C GLN A 207 -15.79 -8.55 6.12
N VAL A 208 -15.88 -7.78 7.21
CA VAL A 208 -14.77 -7.53 8.12
C VAL A 208 -15.23 -7.73 9.56
N LEU A 209 -14.41 -8.41 10.35
CA LEU A 209 -14.55 -8.58 11.79
C LEU A 209 -13.24 -8.23 12.46
N ASP A 210 -13.32 -7.43 13.53
CA ASP A 210 -12.25 -7.21 14.49
C ASP A 210 -12.84 -7.42 15.89
N PHE A 211 -12.26 -8.32 16.63
CA PHE A 211 -12.71 -8.70 17.98
C PHE A 211 -11.52 -8.76 18.93
N ALA A 212 -11.60 -8.07 20.04
CA ALA A 212 -10.63 -8.15 21.11
C ALA A 212 -11.33 -8.40 22.46
N ALA A 213 -10.69 -9.16 23.32
CA ALA A 213 -11.13 -9.39 24.70
C ALA A 213 -9.91 -9.39 25.62
N GLY A 214 -10.04 -8.80 26.79
CA GLY A 214 -8.90 -8.70 27.69
C GLY A 214 -9.24 -8.18 29.08
N ASN A 215 -8.19 -7.90 29.83
CA ASN A 215 -8.16 -7.24 31.11
C ASN A 215 -6.89 -6.39 31.23
N GLU A 216 -6.63 -5.76 32.36
CA GLU A 216 -5.44 -4.92 32.58
C GLU A 216 -4.11 -5.58 32.17
N ALA A 217 -3.98 -6.92 32.32
CA ALA A 217 -2.71 -7.62 32.13
C ALA A 217 -2.59 -8.39 30.80
N PHE A 218 -3.71 -8.77 30.19
CA PHE A 218 -3.71 -9.61 28.98
C PHE A 218 -4.84 -9.25 28.06
N TYR A 219 -4.57 -9.37 26.74
CA TYR A 219 -5.62 -9.35 25.73
C TYR A 219 -5.40 -10.43 24.67
N GLY A 220 -6.48 -10.78 24.00
CA GLY A 220 -6.48 -11.52 22.76
C GLY A 220 -7.25 -10.73 21.71
N ARG A 221 -6.77 -10.69 20.46
CA ARG A 221 -7.43 -10.05 19.34
C ARG A 221 -7.49 -10.98 18.14
N VAL A 222 -8.58 -10.97 17.41
CA VAL A 222 -8.76 -11.68 16.15
C VAL A 222 -9.34 -10.68 15.14
N THR A 223 -8.67 -10.56 13.99
CA THR A 223 -9.19 -9.83 12.85
C THR A 223 -9.39 -10.78 11.69
N ALA A 224 -10.49 -10.66 10.97
CA ALA A 224 -10.77 -11.47 9.79
C ALA A 224 -11.51 -10.65 8.73
N ASN A 225 -11.23 -10.94 7.46
CA ASN A 225 -11.99 -10.38 6.36
C ASN A 225 -12.19 -11.40 5.26
N ARG A 226 -13.26 -11.20 4.50
CA ARG A 226 -13.51 -11.83 3.20
C ARG A 226 -14.01 -10.77 2.23
N SER A 227 -13.55 -10.82 0.99
CA SER A 227 -14.02 -9.97 -0.10
C SER A 227 -14.16 -10.80 -1.37
N ASP A 228 -15.29 -10.64 -2.03
CA ASP A 228 -15.61 -11.25 -3.32
C ASP A 228 -16.12 -10.19 -4.28
N ALA A 229 -15.80 -10.31 -5.56
CA ALA A 229 -16.46 -9.58 -6.65
C ALA A 229 -16.39 -10.36 -7.94
N ASP A 230 -17.43 -10.25 -8.76
CA ASP A 230 -17.45 -10.75 -10.13
C ASP A 230 -16.71 -9.79 -11.09
N ASP A 231 -16.58 -10.21 -12.36
CA ASP A 231 -16.07 -9.34 -13.42
C ASP A 231 -16.99 -8.14 -13.58
N TYR A 232 -16.40 -6.93 -13.60
CA TYR A 232 -17.21 -5.71 -13.79
C TYR A 232 -17.49 -5.42 -15.29
N GLU A 233 -18.47 -4.56 -15.52
CA GLU A 233 -18.72 -3.92 -16.83
C GLU A 233 -18.23 -2.48 -16.77
N ASP A 234 -17.58 -2.03 -17.87
CA ASP A 234 -17.17 -0.65 -18.03
C ASP A 234 -18.35 0.24 -18.50
N GLY A 235 -18.11 1.55 -18.68
CA GLY A 235 -19.15 2.48 -19.09
C GLY A 235 -19.71 2.26 -20.51
N ASP A 236 -19.09 1.43 -21.32
CA ASP A 236 -19.56 1.00 -22.64
C ASP A 236 -20.30 -0.36 -22.58
N GLY A 237 -20.41 -0.95 -21.40
CA GLY A 237 -21.00 -2.26 -21.17
C GLY A 237 -20.09 -3.43 -21.56
N GLN A 238 -18.81 -3.18 -21.77
CA GLN A 238 -17.83 -4.24 -21.99
C GLN A 238 -17.48 -4.91 -20.67
N ARG A 239 -17.63 -6.24 -20.62
CA ARG A 239 -17.22 -7.03 -19.47
C ARG A 239 -15.69 -7.13 -19.40
N VAL A 240 -15.12 -6.79 -18.26
CA VAL A 240 -13.68 -6.84 -17.99
C VAL A 240 -13.40 -8.03 -17.09
N HIS A 241 -12.45 -8.88 -17.48
CA HIS A 241 -11.98 -10.04 -16.70
C HIS A 241 -11.24 -9.55 -15.44
N SER A 242 -11.92 -9.42 -14.31
CA SER A 242 -11.51 -8.58 -13.17
C SER A 242 -11.94 -9.09 -11.81
N GLY A 243 -12.70 -10.19 -11.74
CA GLY A 243 -13.23 -10.72 -10.50
C GLY A 243 -12.13 -11.15 -9.51
N TRP A 244 -12.49 -11.23 -8.23
CA TRP A 244 -11.60 -11.71 -7.17
C TRP A 244 -12.35 -12.38 -6.04
N THR A 245 -11.65 -13.24 -5.31
CA THR A 245 -12.03 -13.76 -4.00
C THR A 245 -10.81 -13.70 -3.10
N LYS A 246 -10.92 -13.10 -1.92
CA LYS A 246 -9.81 -12.96 -0.96
C LYS A 246 -10.31 -13.12 0.47
N TRP A 247 -9.45 -13.64 1.33
CA TRP A 247 -9.68 -13.63 2.77
C TRP A 247 -8.37 -13.53 3.54
N ASN A 248 -8.43 -12.95 4.74
CA ASN A 248 -7.35 -12.99 5.72
C ASN A 248 -7.95 -13.24 7.10
N ALA A 249 -7.16 -13.88 7.96
CA ALA A 249 -7.43 -14.04 9.38
C ALA A 249 -6.10 -13.88 10.13
N ASP A 250 -6.09 -12.97 11.10
CA ASP A 250 -4.94 -12.69 11.95
C ASP A 250 -5.37 -12.77 13.42
N ALA A 251 -4.50 -13.26 14.29
CA ALA A 251 -4.72 -13.33 15.72
C ALA A 251 -3.49 -12.79 16.46
N ALA A 252 -3.73 -12.14 17.60
CA ALA A 252 -2.68 -11.66 18.49
C ALA A 252 -3.04 -11.99 19.94
N ILE A 253 -2.01 -12.21 20.75
CA ILE A 253 -2.09 -12.33 22.21
C ILE A 253 -1.07 -11.37 22.79
N GLY A 254 -1.53 -10.45 23.65
CA GLY A 254 -0.69 -9.47 24.31
C GLY A 254 -0.67 -9.65 25.82
N TRP A 255 0.50 -9.37 26.38
CA TRP A 255 0.72 -9.22 27.82
C TRP A 255 1.11 -7.78 28.14
N THR A 256 0.29 -7.14 28.97
CA THR A 256 0.40 -5.74 29.38
C THR A 256 0.55 -5.68 30.90
N PRO A 257 1.73 -6.02 31.49
CA PRO A 257 1.93 -6.10 32.92
C PRO A 257 1.72 -4.76 33.64
N ASP A 258 1.84 -3.67 32.93
CA ASP A 258 1.55 -2.29 33.32
C ASP A 258 1.17 -1.45 32.09
N ALA A 259 0.73 -0.21 32.30
CA ALA A 259 0.26 0.69 31.23
C ALA A 259 1.34 1.05 30.19
N ASP A 260 2.61 0.84 30.51
CA ASP A 260 3.76 1.26 29.69
C ASP A 260 4.47 0.10 29.00
N THR A 261 4.08 -1.16 29.29
CA THR A 261 4.76 -2.35 28.76
C THR A 261 3.81 -3.20 27.92
N VAL A 262 4.25 -3.55 26.72
CA VAL A 262 3.53 -4.48 25.84
C VAL A 262 4.49 -5.55 25.33
N ILE A 263 4.04 -6.81 25.43
CA ILE A 263 4.64 -7.95 24.75
C ILE A 263 3.53 -8.65 23.97
N GLU A 264 3.62 -8.64 22.65
CA GLU A 264 2.60 -9.22 21.79
C GLU A 264 3.20 -10.30 20.87
N ALA A 265 2.50 -11.41 20.73
CA ALA A 265 2.75 -12.42 19.72
C ALA A 265 1.57 -12.48 18.75
N SER A 266 1.84 -12.47 17.45
CA SER A 266 0.82 -12.50 16.41
C SER A 266 1.08 -13.60 15.39
N ALA A 267 0.00 -14.10 14.77
CA ALA A 267 0.02 -15.03 13.66
C ALA A 267 -1.10 -14.71 12.70
N GLY A 268 -0.84 -14.84 11.39
CA GLY A 268 -1.81 -14.54 10.37
C GLY A 268 -1.72 -15.47 9.18
N ARG A 269 -2.85 -15.67 8.52
CA ARG A 269 -2.97 -16.40 7.27
C ARG A 269 -3.98 -15.72 6.35
N GLY A 270 -3.75 -15.82 5.03
CA GLY A 270 -4.69 -15.36 4.02
C GLY A 270 -4.48 -16.10 2.73
N ASP A 271 -5.47 -16.07 1.86
CA ASP A 271 -5.41 -16.61 0.50
C ASP A 271 -6.41 -15.88 -0.38
N GLY A 272 -6.29 -16.09 -1.69
CA GLY A 272 -7.23 -15.54 -2.65
C GLY A 272 -6.94 -15.96 -4.08
N GLU A 273 -7.80 -15.47 -4.95
CA GLU A 273 -7.68 -15.56 -6.40
C GLU A 273 -8.05 -14.23 -7.03
N ALA A 274 -7.48 -13.92 -8.20
CA ALA A 274 -7.75 -12.69 -8.92
C ALA A 274 -7.62 -12.89 -10.42
N ARG A 275 -8.54 -12.26 -11.18
CA ARG A 275 -8.62 -12.26 -12.62
C ARG A 275 -7.99 -10.99 -13.19
N TYR A 276 -7.24 -11.13 -14.28
CA TYR A 276 -6.48 -10.04 -14.89
C TYR A 276 -6.72 -9.97 -16.39
N ALA A 277 -7.54 -9.01 -16.83
CA ALA A 277 -7.75 -8.74 -18.27
C ALA A 277 -6.47 -8.30 -18.97
N GLY A 278 -5.52 -7.66 -18.25
CA GLY A 278 -4.25 -7.15 -18.78
C GLY A 278 -3.06 -8.11 -18.66
N ARG A 279 -3.29 -9.38 -18.28
CA ARG A 279 -2.21 -10.36 -18.11
C ARG A 279 -2.46 -11.65 -18.88
N GLY A 280 -1.41 -12.39 -19.19
CA GLY A 280 -1.51 -13.70 -19.87
C GLY A 280 -1.95 -14.83 -18.94
N MET A 281 -1.86 -14.63 -17.63
CA MET A 281 -2.28 -15.57 -16.59
C MET A 281 -3.11 -14.86 -15.52
N ASP A 282 -3.89 -15.63 -14.76
CA ASP A 282 -4.56 -15.17 -13.55
C ASP A 282 -3.80 -15.63 -12.30
N GLY A 283 -4.03 -14.96 -11.18
CA GLY A 283 -3.54 -15.42 -9.88
C GLY A 283 -4.53 -16.38 -9.26
N SER A 284 -4.21 -17.66 -9.19
CA SER A 284 -5.09 -18.70 -8.66
C SER A 284 -4.80 -19.06 -7.20
N VAL A 285 -3.68 -18.58 -6.63
CA VAL A 285 -3.34 -18.72 -5.21
C VAL A 285 -2.55 -17.51 -4.76
N PHE A 286 -2.93 -16.94 -3.60
CA PHE A 286 -2.24 -15.86 -2.89
C PHE A 286 -2.05 -16.23 -1.40
N ASP A 287 -1.44 -17.38 -1.12
CA ASP A 287 -1.25 -17.86 0.26
C ASP A 287 -0.24 -16.96 0.99
N ARG A 288 -0.67 -16.40 2.12
CA ARG A 288 0.14 -15.63 3.05
C ARG A 288 0.15 -16.28 4.41
N THR A 289 1.32 -16.49 4.98
CA THR A 289 1.51 -16.84 6.38
C THR A 289 2.43 -15.85 7.04
N SER A 290 2.03 -15.28 8.18
CA SER A 290 2.77 -14.26 8.91
C SER A 290 2.88 -14.62 10.39
N TYR A 291 4.03 -14.28 11.02
CA TYR A 291 4.24 -14.35 12.45
C TYR A 291 4.93 -13.08 12.91
N GLY A 292 4.58 -12.59 14.10
CA GLY A 292 5.16 -11.39 14.69
C GLY A 292 5.41 -11.55 16.19
N LEU A 293 6.43 -10.86 16.67
CA LEU A 293 6.67 -10.59 18.08
C LEU A 293 6.96 -9.11 18.23
N ARG A 294 6.29 -8.44 19.16
CA ARG A 294 6.45 -7.02 19.47
C ARG A 294 6.73 -6.87 20.96
N PHE A 295 7.67 -6.00 21.29
CA PHE A 295 7.98 -5.54 22.64
C PHE A 295 8.03 -4.02 22.64
N GLU A 296 7.33 -3.39 23.56
CA GLU A 296 7.38 -1.96 23.78
C GLU A 296 7.43 -1.67 25.26
N ARG A 297 8.26 -0.70 25.64
CA ARG A 297 8.32 -0.10 26.95
C ARG A 297 8.43 1.40 26.82
N SER A 298 7.42 2.11 27.23
CA SER A 298 7.36 3.57 27.22
C SER A 298 7.53 4.16 28.63
N ASN A 299 7.60 5.48 28.70
CA ASN A 299 7.63 6.25 29.96
C ASN A 299 8.70 5.80 30.97
N LEU A 300 9.86 5.37 30.48
CA LEU A 300 10.99 5.05 31.33
C LEU A 300 11.50 6.30 32.07
N PRO A 301 11.89 6.19 33.34
CA PRO A 301 12.41 7.33 34.08
C PRO A 301 13.77 7.80 33.54
N GLY A 302 13.96 9.13 33.45
CA GLY A 302 15.18 9.75 32.96
C GLY A 302 15.12 10.09 31.48
N THR A 303 16.30 10.22 30.85
CA THR A 303 16.38 10.61 29.44
C THR A 303 16.05 9.49 28.47
N LEU A 304 16.33 8.23 28.81
CA LEU A 304 15.86 7.08 28.04
C LEU A 304 14.36 6.89 28.34
N ASN A 305 13.51 7.22 27.38
CA ASN A 305 12.07 7.26 27.54
C ASN A 305 11.38 6.00 26.99
N GLY A 306 11.90 5.39 25.91
CA GLY A 306 11.24 4.28 25.25
C GLY A 306 12.21 3.22 24.73
N ILE A 307 11.72 1.99 24.67
CA ILE A 307 12.36 0.84 24.06
C ILE A 307 11.33 0.14 23.18
N GLU A 308 11.66 -0.12 21.92
CA GLU A 308 10.84 -0.85 20.97
C GLU A 308 11.66 -1.98 20.35
N ALA A 309 11.05 -3.13 20.18
CA ALA A 309 11.64 -4.21 19.41
C ALA A 309 10.55 -5.02 18.72
N ASN A 310 10.76 -5.39 17.46
CA ASN A 310 9.91 -6.32 16.77
C ASN A 310 10.70 -7.38 16.01
N LEU A 311 10.09 -8.53 15.84
CA LEU A 311 10.55 -9.60 14.96
C LEU A 311 9.38 -10.04 14.10
N TYR A 312 9.62 -10.30 12.82
CA TYR A 312 8.58 -10.78 11.92
C TYR A 312 9.07 -11.84 10.97
N TYR A 313 8.13 -12.68 10.54
CA TYR A 313 8.31 -13.64 9.46
C TYR A 313 7.11 -13.62 8.56
N ASN A 314 7.32 -13.42 7.25
CA ASN A 314 6.29 -13.45 6.22
C ASN A 314 6.67 -14.49 5.16
N ALA A 315 5.75 -15.37 4.85
CA ALA A 315 5.85 -16.35 3.78
C ALA A 315 4.69 -16.15 2.80
N ILE A 316 5.05 -15.91 1.55
CA ILE A 316 4.12 -15.78 0.43
C ILE A 316 4.34 -16.98 -0.49
N ASP A 317 3.24 -17.61 -0.94
CA ASP A 317 3.21 -18.60 -2.00
C ASP A 317 2.14 -18.18 -3.01
N HIS A 318 2.56 -17.91 -4.24
CA HIS A 318 1.69 -17.39 -5.28
C HIS A 318 1.73 -18.30 -6.51
N VAL A 319 0.54 -18.67 -7.01
CA VAL A 319 0.38 -19.43 -8.24
C VAL A 319 -0.29 -18.58 -9.29
N MET A 320 0.33 -18.50 -10.44
CA MET A 320 -0.22 -17.91 -11.66
C MET A 320 -0.46 -19.04 -12.66
N ASP A 321 -1.64 -19.09 -13.25
CA ASP A 321 -1.91 -20.04 -14.32
C ASP A 321 -2.89 -19.47 -15.35
N ASN A 322 -2.96 -20.13 -16.51
CA ASN A 322 -3.84 -19.76 -17.60
C ASN A 322 -5.01 -20.74 -17.78
N TYR A 323 -5.35 -21.52 -16.75
CA TYR A 323 -6.36 -22.59 -16.88
C TYR A 323 -7.31 -22.76 -15.69
N THR A 324 -7.12 -22.06 -14.56
CA THR A 324 -8.00 -22.16 -13.37
C THR A 324 -9.15 -21.16 -13.46
N LEU A 325 -8.84 -19.89 -13.74
CA LEU A 325 -9.82 -18.79 -13.79
C LEU A 325 -10.11 -18.30 -15.22
N ARG A 326 -9.43 -18.86 -16.20
CA ARG A 326 -9.61 -18.69 -17.66
C ARG A 326 -9.34 -20.00 -18.38
N ASP A 327 -9.64 -20.05 -19.66
CA ASP A 327 -9.15 -21.11 -20.55
C ASP A 327 -7.90 -20.64 -21.28
N PRO A 328 -6.95 -21.54 -21.59
CA PRO A 328 -5.81 -21.22 -22.44
C PRO A 328 -6.29 -20.72 -23.82
N ASP A 329 -5.69 -19.64 -24.29
CA ASP A 329 -5.98 -19.10 -25.61
C ASP A 329 -5.17 -19.90 -26.67
N PRO A 330 -5.83 -20.72 -27.53
CA PRO A 330 -5.14 -21.56 -28.52
C PRO A 330 -4.41 -20.75 -29.58
N ASP A 331 -4.83 -19.49 -29.82
CA ASP A 331 -4.23 -18.59 -30.81
C ASP A 331 -3.27 -17.57 -30.15
N GLY A 332 -3.16 -17.60 -28.83
CA GLY A 332 -2.35 -16.69 -28.03
C GLY A 332 -0.91 -17.17 -27.84
N GLY A 333 -0.13 -16.37 -27.09
CA GLY A 333 1.27 -16.68 -26.74
C GLY A 333 1.46 -17.89 -25.82
N MET A 334 0.38 -18.37 -25.15
CA MET A 334 0.40 -19.50 -24.22
C MET A 334 -0.77 -20.47 -24.51
N PRO A 335 -0.72 -21.23 -25.63
CA PRO A 335 -1.85 -22.05 -26.06
C PRO A 335 -2.06 -23.33 -25.24
N MET A 336 -1.06 -23.73 -24.43
CA MET A 336 -1.12 -24.90 -23.56
C MET A 336 -1.37 -24.50 -22.12
N PRO A 337 -2.08 -25.34 -21.31
CA PRO A 337 -2.16 -25.14 -19.87
C PRO A 337 -0.76 -25.06 -19.27
N MET A 338 -0.47 -23.98 -18.53
CA MET A 338 0.79 -23.82 -17.83
C MET A 338 0.60 -23.03 -16.54
N ALA A 339 1.46 -23.27 -15.57
CA ALA A 339 1.48 -22.56 -14.31
C ALA A 339 2.91 -22.22 -13.88
N SER A 340 3.02 -21.06 -13.21
CA SER A 340 4.20 -20.64 -12.46
C SER A 340 3.81 -20.51 -10.99
N ASN A 341 4.56 -21.16 -10.13
CA ASN A 341 4.41 -21.06 -8.69
C ASN A 341 5.68 -20.47 -8.10
N VAL A 342 5.52 -19.37 -7.41
CA VAL A 342 6.60 -18.56 -6.85
C VAL A 342 6.40 -18.38 -5.35
N ALA A 343 7.49 -18.31 -4.60
CA ALA A 343 7.44 -18.13 -3.16
C ALA A 343 8.48 -17.12 -2.70
N HIS A 344 8.06 -16.22 -1.82
CA HIS A 344 8.93 -15.26 -1.17
C HIS A 344 8.83 -15.41 0.35
N ARG A 345 9.95 -15.64 1.02
CA ARG A 345 10.01 -15.77 2.48
C ARG A 345 10.93 -14.71 3.03
N THR A 346 10.41 -13.89 3.95
CA THR A 346 11.13 -12.78 4.57
C THR A 346 11.09 -12.93 6.08
N ALA A 347 12.25 -12.86 6.72
CA ALA A 347 12.39 -12.71 8.16
C ALA A 347 13.15 -11.42 8.47
N GLY A 348 12.72 -10.71 9.47
CA GLY A 348 13.37 -9.47 9.85
C GLY A 348 13.01 -9.02 11.27
N GLY A 349 13.53 -7.89 11.65
CA GLY A 349 13.24 -7.25 12.92
C GLY A 349 13.90 -5.89 13.03
N ARG A 350 13.44 -5.13 14.01
CA ARG A 350 13.89 -3.78 14.36
C ARG A 350 14.00 -3.67 15.86
N ALA A 351 15.00 -2.94 16.35
CA ALA A 351 15.10 -2.53 17.75
C ALA A 351 15.47 -1.05 17.78
N ALA A 352 14.76 -0.26 18.58
CA ALA A 352 15.00 1.15 18.73
C ALA A 352 14.89 1.60 20.19
N LEU A 353 15.61 2.64 20.51
CA LEU A 353 15.60 3.34 21.78
C LEU A 353 15.19 4.79 21.50
N THR A 354 14.33 5.34 22.36
CA THR A 354 13.93 6.74 22.32
C THR A 354 14.41 7.45 23.56
N TRP A 355 15.18 8.51 23.36
CA TRP A 355 15.63 9.42 24.40
C TRP A 355 14.86 10.75 24.25
N SER A 356 14.40 11.28 25.37
CA SER A 356 13.67 12.56 25.43
C SER A 356 14.33 13.51 26.40
N GLY A 357 14.47 14.76 25.99
CA GLY A 357 14.82 15.90 26.83
C GLY A 357 13.74 16.96 26.76
N GLU A 358 13.94 18.09 27.44
CA GLU A 358 12.96 19.17 27.51
C GLU A 358 12.56 19.72 26.11
N HIS A 359 13.53 19.74 25.18
CA HIS A 359 13.32 20.33 23.85
C HIS A 359 13.69 19.37 22.70
N TRP A 360 13.93 18.10 22.99
CA TRP A 360 14.34 17.18 21.93
C TRP A 360 13.89 15.73 22.20
N ASN A 361 13.65 15.01 21.12
CA ASN A 361 13.46 13.57 21.10
C ASN A 361 14.42 12.96 20.07
N LEU A 362 15.18 11.95 20.48
CA LEU A 362 16.09 11.19 19.61
C LEU A 362 15.66 9.73 19.61
N THR A 363 15.32 9.20 18.43
CA THR A 363 15.11 7.77 18.25
C THR A 363 16.28 7.18 17.48
N GLY A 364 16.96 6.19 18.04
CA GLY A 364 18.08 5.51 17.40
C GLY A 364 17.94 4.00 17.50
N GLY A 365 18.38 3.29 16.47
CA GLY A 365 18.19 1.86 16.43
C GLY A 365 18.90 1.14 15.30
N VAL A 366 18.58 -0.15 15.22
CA VAL A 366 19.05 -1.05 14.18
C VAL A 366 17.89 -1.88 13.63
N ASP A 367 17.95 -2.23 12.38
CA ASP A 367 17.03 -3.20 11.78
C ASP A 367 17.75 -4.13 10.81
N GLY A 368 17.06 -5.20 10.44
CA GLY A 368 17.57 -6.11 9.45
C GLY A 368 16.50 -7.01 8.87
N ARG A 369 16.71 -7.44 7.64
CA ARG A 369 15.85 -8.41 6.96
C ARG A 369 16.68 -9.35 6.10
N ALA A 370 16.21 -10.59 6.01
CA ALA A 370 16.71 -11.57 5.08
C ALA A 370 15.55 -12.19 4.32
N SER A 371 15.68 -12.29 3.00
CA SER A 371 14.64 -12.87 2.18
C SER A 371 15.19 -13.89 1.19
N ARG A 372 14.32 -14.81 0.79
CA ARG A 372 14.60 -15.84 -0.20
C ARG A 372 13.44 -15.94 -1.16
N HIS A 373 13.73 -15.79 -2.43
CA HIS A 373 12.82 -16.08 -3.52
C HIS A 373 13.05 -17.48 -4.06
N SER A 374 11.97 -18.16 -4.46
CA SER A 374 12.02 -19.50 -5.05
C SER A 374 10.92 -19.66 -6.07
N GLN A 375 11.15 -20.44 -7.11
CA GLN A 375 10.17 -20.67 -8.16
C GLN A 375 10.16 -22.12 -8.64
N ARG A 376 9.03 -22.53 -9.19
CA ARG A 376 8.83 -23.74 -9.98
C ARG A 376 7.74 -23.50 -11.01
N SER A 377 7.77 -24.22 -12.13
CA SER A 377 6.77 -24.09 -13.18
C SER A 377 6.50 -25.44 -13.83
N GLY A 378 5.42 -25.53 -14.60
CA GLY A 378 5.09 -26.75 -15.31
C GLY A 378 4.10 -26.50 -16.46
N MET A 379 4.28 -27.24 -17.54
CA MET A 379 3.34 -27.30 -18.67
C MET A 379 2.37 -28.48 -18.43
N GLY A 380 1.08 -28.22 -18.49
CA GLY A 380 0.00 -29.13 -18.11
C GLY A 380 -0.67 -28.73 -16.79
N ARG A 381 -1.97 -29.03 -16.66
CA ARG A 381 -2.74 -28.69 -15.45
C ARG A 381 -2.13 -29.36 -14.21
N GLY A 382 -1.72 -28.56 -13.22
CA GLY A 382 -1.11 -29.02 -11.98
C GLY A 382 0.30 -29.61 -12.11
N ALA A 383 0.93 -29.61 -13.29
CA ALA A 383 2.25 -30.23 -13.50
C ALA A 383 3.37 -29.57 -12.67
N TYR A 384 3.24 -28.28 -12.33
CA TYR A 384 4.19 -27.56 -11.47
C TYR A 384 4.35 -28.18 -10.08
N LEU A 385 3.33 -28.89 -9.57
CA LEU A 385 3.37 -29.53 -8.24
C LEU A 385 4.43 -30.63 -8.16
N ALA A 386 4.73 -31.30 -9.28
CA ALA A 386 5.78 -32.30 -9.37
C ALA A 386 7.17 -31.71 -9.61
N ALA A 387 7.25 -30.46 -10.01
CA ALA A 387 8.53 -29.80 -10.25
C ALA A 387 9.23 -29.43 -8.92
N PRO A 388 10.57 -29.57 -8.83
CA PRO A 388 11.30 -29.15 -7.65
C PRO A 388 11.30 -27.62 -7.50
N TRP A 389 11.30 -27.15 -6.25
CA TRP A 389 11.53 -25.76 -5.95
C TRP A 389 13.01 -25.38 -6.25
N ASN A 390 13.20 -24.32 -6.98
CA ASN A 390 14.50 -23.73 -7.25
C ASN A 390 14.60 -22.36 -6.54
N VAL A 391 15.59 -22.19 -5.70
CA VAL A 391 15.94 -20.88 -5.13
C VAL A 391 16.67 -20.12 -6.20
N ASP A 392 16.15 -18.95 -6.59
CA ASP A 392 16.74 -18.10 -7.63
C ASP A 392 17.42 -16.85 -7.07
N ALA A 393 16.98 -16.37 -5.90
CA ALA A 393 17.57 -15.18 -5.27
C ALA A 393 17.58 -15.26 -3.74
N ARG A 394 18.56 -14.58 -3.14
CA ARG A 394 18.58 -14.25 -1.71
C ARG A 394 19.00 -12.81 -1.53
N PHE A 395 18.34 -12.14 -0.59
CA PHE A 395 18.67 -10.77 -0.19
C PHE A 395 18.87 -10.71 1.31
N ARG A 396 19.81 -9.85 1.74
CA ARG A 396 20.02 -9.50 3.14
C ARG A 396 20.24 -8.00 3.22
N GLN A 397 19.70 -7.39 4.25
CA GLN A 397 19.93 -5.99 4.54
C GLN A 397 20.00 -5.81 6.05
N ALA A 398 20.94 -5.00 6.51
CA ALA A 398 21.02 -4.57 7.90
C ALA A 398 21.38 -3.09 7.92
N GLY A 399 20.72 -2.32 8.78
CA GLY A 399 20.92 -0.88 8.89
C GLY A 399 20.95 -0.41 10.34
N ALA A 400 21.61 0.72 10.53
CA ALA A 400 21.58 1.50 11.76
C ALA A 400 21.09 2.91 11.44
N PHE A 401 20.26 3.47 12.31
CA PHE A 401 19.61 4.76 12.10
C PHE A 401 19.50 5.59 13.36
N ALA A 402 19.39 6.89 13.18
CA ALA A 402 19.04 7.84 14.24
C ALA A 402 18.24 9.00 13.64
N GLU A 403 17.17 9.42 14.33
CA GLU A 403 16.33 10.54 13.95
C GLU A 403 16.07 11.42 15.16
N LEU A 404 16.36 12.71 15.01
CA LEU A 404 16.27 13.75 16.04
C LEU A 404 15.13 14.71 15.69
N HIS A 405 14.22 14.93 16.63
CA HIS A 405 13.27 16.03 16.64
C HIS A 405 13.71 17.03 17.69
N TRP A 406 14.09 18.24 17.26
CA TRP A 406 14.58 19.30 18.14
C TRP A 406 13.63 20.49 18.10
N HIS A 407 12.87 20.70 19.17
CA HIS A 407 12.03 21.88 19.38
C HIS A 407 12.94 23.03 19.87
N ILE A 408 13.39 23.90 18.96
CA ILE A 408 14.23 25.06 19.25
C ILE A 408 13.46 25.99 20.20
N ASN A 409 12.17 26.14 19.95
CA ASN A 409 11.16 26.76 20.81
C ASN A 409 9.76 26.32 20.33
N ASP A 410 8.69 26.88 20.90
CA ASP A 410 7.30 26.51 20.59
C ASP A 410 6.90 26.73 19.12
N GLN A 411 7.64 27.52 18.38
CA GLN A 411 7.34 27.86 16.98
C GLN A 411 8.30 27.20 15.98
N HIS A 412 9.48 26.77 16.38
CA HIS A 412 10.55 26.31 15.52
C HIS A 412 11.00 24.91 15.87
N GLN A 413 10.94 24.02 14.91
CA GLN A 413 11.41 22.64 15.04
C GLN A 413 12.41 22.28 13.93
N LEU A 414 13.44 21.54 14.28
CA LEU A 414 14.34 20.91 13.34
C LEU A 414 14.20 19.38 13.48
N VAL A 415 13.93 18.72 12.37
CA VAL A 415 13.92 17.26 12.29
C VAL A 415 15.08 16.82 11.41
N ALA A 416 15.94 15.92 11.89
CA ALA A 416 17.07 15.43 11.14
C ALA A 416 17.29 13.94 11.38
N GLY A 417 17.64 13.21 10.34
CA GLY A 417 17.90 11.79 10.45
C GLY A 417 19.07 11.34 9.59
N ALA A 418 19.77 10.30 10.05
CA ALA A 418 20.81 9.64 9.29
C ALA A 418 20.71 8.12 9.44
N ARG A 419 21.02 7.40 8.37
CA ARG A 419 20.96 5.95 8.29
C ARG A 419 22.08 5.41 7.40
N MET A 420 22.61 4.25 7.75
CA MET A 420 23.55 3.49 6.94
C MET A 420 23.10 2.04 6.85
N ASP A 421 22.92 1.56 5.63
CA ASP A 421 22.56 0.17 5.33
C ASP A 421 23.69 -0.58 4.66
N ARG A 422 23.82 -1.85 4.99
CA ARG A 422 24.57 -2.84 4.23
C ARG A 422 23.56 -3.79 3.59
N ALA A 423 23.51 -3.82 2.27
CA ALA A 423 22.61 -4.69 1.50
C ALA A 423 23.41 -5.69 0.67
N GLU A 424 22.92 -6.92 0.57
CA GLU A 424 23.50 -8.01 -0.22
C GLU A 424 22.44 -8.69 -1.06
N ALA A 425 22.76 -9.03 -2.32
CA ALA A 425 21.96 -9.86 -3.21
C ALA A 425 22.84 -11.01 -3.74
N GLU A 426 22.30 -12.24 -3.73
CA GLU A 426 22.94 -13.45 -4.23
C GLU A 426 22.13 -14.03 -5.39
N ASP A 427 22.75 -14.23 -6.56
CA ASP A 427 22.16 -14.92 -7.71
C ASP A 427 22.29 -16.43 -7.54
N ARG A 428 21.16 -17.10 -7.36
CA ARG A 428 21.09 -18.55 -7.15
C ARG A 428 20.60 -19.32 -8.39
N ARG A 429 20.29 -18.62 -9.49
CA ARG A 429 19.87 -19.27 -10.75
C ARG A 429 21.06 -20.03 -11.32
N MET A 430 20.84 -21.30 -11.65
CA MET A 430 21.89 -22.15 -12.26
C MET A 430 21.95 -21.98 -13.77
N HIS A 431 20.87 -21.54 -14.39
CA HIS A 431 20.73 -21.37 -15.82
C HIS A 431 20.35 -19.95 -16.20
N ALA A 432 20.88 -19.45 -17.30
CA ALA A 432 20.49 -18.17 -17.90
C ALA A 432 19.15 -18.35 -18.63
N GLY A 433 18.27 -17.36 -18.53
CA GLY A 433 16.94 -17.38 -19.17
C GLY A 433 15.93 -18.23 -18.39
N GLY A 434 15.03 -17.62 -17.67
CA GLY A 434 13.99 -18.35 -16.92
C GLY A 434 13.17 -17.52 -15.94
N GLY A 435 13.34 -16.20 -15.91
CA GLY A 435 12.60 -15.31 -15.04
C GLY A 435 11.51 -14.48 -15.70
N GLY A 436 11.56 -14.31 -16.99
CA GLY A 436 10.61 -13.47 -17.73
C GLY A 436 9.60 -14.30 -18.51
N HIS A 437 8.31 -14.06 -18.30
CA HIS A 437 7.26 -14.44 -19.25
C HIS A 437 7.29 -13.48 -20.47
N GLY A 438 8.48 -13.30 -21.06
CA GLY A 438 8.62 -12.61 -22.33
C GLY A 438 8.04 -13.49 -23.44
N HIS A 439 7.17 -12.93 -24.26
CA HIS A 439 6.65 -13.54 -25.49
C HIS A 439 7.76 -13.69 -26.56
N GLY A 440 8.89 -14.29 -26.19
CA GLY A 440 9.99 -14.55 -27.11
C GLY A 440 9.83 -15.91 -27.77
N HIS A 441 9.52 -15.96 -29.05
CA HIS A 441 9.72 -17.13 -29.92
C HIS A 441 11.24 -17.38 -30.07
N GLY A 442 11.94 -17.68 -28.98
CA GLY A 442 13.30 -18.18 -29.05
C GLY A 442 13.26 -19.66 -29.45
N HIS A 443 13.90 -20.00 -30.56
CA HIS A 443 14.21 -21.39 -30.89
C HIS A 443 15.03 -21.97 -29.74
N ASP A 444 14.37 -22.76 -28.88
CA ASP A 444 14.98 -23.51 -27.81
C ASP A 444 15.94 -24.56 -28.43
N THR A 445 17.24 -24.30 -28.33
CA THR A 445 18.28 -25.23 -28.79
C THR A 445 18.49 -26.37 -27.77
N GLY A 446 17.53 -26.62 -26.89
CA GLY A 446 17.42 -27.86 -26.08
C GLY A 446 18.42 -28.00 -24.92
N HIS A 447 19.34 -27.06 -24.69
CA HIS A 447 20.24 -27.09 -23.54
C HIS A 447 20.20 -25.77 -22.76
N PRO A 448 19.77 -25.76 -21.49
CA PRO A 448 19.80 -24.55 -20.68
C PRO A 448 21.24 -24.04 -20.55
N MET A 449 21.47 -22.78 -20.96
CA MET A 449 22.77 -22.14 -20.86
C MET A 449 23.12 -21.91 -19.39
N PRO A 450 24.35 -22.22 -18.94
CA PRO A 450 24.78 -21.91 -17.60
C PRO A 450 24.67 -20.41 -17.31
N ASN A 451 24.17 -20.05 -16.13
CA ASN A 451 24.12 -18.65 -15.71
C ASN A 451 25.54 -18.20 -15.27
N PRO A 452 26.16 -17.23 -15.95
CA PRO A 452 27.52 -16.80 -15.63
C PRO A 452 27.64 -16.10 -14.25
N THR A 453 26.52 -15.63 -13.68
CA THR A 453 26.48 -15.03 -12.35
C THR A 453 26.00 -15.97 -11.24
N ALA A 454 25.85 -17.28 -11.55
CA ALA A 454 25.43 -18.29 -10.58
C ALA A 454 26.33 -18.34 -9.36
N GLY A 455 25.79 -18.14 -8.15
CA GLY A 455 26.50 -18.10 -6.89
C GLY A 455 27.24 -16.79 -6.60
N MET A 456 27.19 -15.80 -7.50
CA MET A 456 27.76 -14.48 -7.22
C MET A 456 26.93 -13.73 -6.16
N THR A 457 27.64 -13.00 -5.30
CA THR A 457 27.05 -12.08 -4.32
C THR A 457 27.51 -10.67 -4.61
N ARG A 458 26.57 -9.74 -4.68
CA ARG A 458 26.84 -8.30 -4.68
C ARG A 458 26.52 -7.72 -3.32
N SER A 459 27.27 -6.72 -2.89
CA SER A 459 27.00 -6.07 -1.62
C SER A 459 27.32 -4.58 -1.72
N GLU A 460 26.37 -3.76 -1.21
CA GLU A 460 26.40 -2.30 -1.29
C GLU A 460 26.28 -1.67 0.09
N THR A 461 26.87 -0.49 0.24
CA THR A 461 26.69 0.35 1.42
C THR A 461 25.89 1.58 1.00
N LEU A 462 24.73 1.78 1.62
CA LEU A 462 23.69 2.69 1.17
C LEU A 462 23.42 3.74 2.26
N PRO A 463 23.95 4.97 2.12
CA PRO A 463 23.65 6.06 3.03
C PRO A 463 22.26 6.65 2.76
N SER A 464 21.58 7.08 3.83
CA SER A 464 20.38 7.93 3.75
C SER A 464 20.45 8.99 4.85
N ALA A 465 20.01 10.21 4.55
CA ALA A 465 19.96 11.28 5.53
C ALA A 465 18.94 12.33 5.10
N PHE A 466 18.36 13.03 6.06
CA PHE A 466 17.54 14.18 5.77
C PHE A 466 17.66 15.25 6.87
N VAL A 467 17.28 16.45 6.51
CA VAL A 467 17.06 17.57 7.44
C VAL A 467 15.82 18.31 7.01
N ARG A 468 14.93 18.59 7.95
CA ARG A 468 13.70 19.36 7.73
C ARG A 468 13.53 20.39 8.83
N TYR A 469 13.35 21.62 8.43
CA TYR A 469 13.00 22.72 9.32
C TYR A 469 11.50 23.01 9.20
N GLU A 470 10.86 23.20 10.33
CA GLU A 470 9.43 23.48 10.43
C GLU A 470 9.23 24.73 11.30
N GLN A 471 8.31 25.62 10.87
CA GLN A 471 7.92 26.77 11.65
C GLN A 471 6.41 26.90 11.70
N THR A 472 5.87 27.07 12.91
CA THR A 472 4.46 27.34 13.16
C THR A 472 4.31 28.74 13.72
N LEU A 473 3.53 29.59 13.04
CA LEU A 473 3.19 30.94 13.46
C LEU A 473 1.88 30.88 14.26
N THR A 474 1.98 30.70 15.59
CA THR A 474 0.86 30.41 16.50
C THR A 474 -0.33 31.34 16.39
N ASP A 475 -0.08 32.65 16.15
CA ASP A 475 -1.17 33.64 16.09
C ASP A 475 -1.90 33.70 14.74
N SER A 476 -1.40 33.02 13.72
CA SER A 476 -1.94 33.09 12.34
C SER A 476 -2.53 31.78 11.84
N GLY A 477 -2.36 30.68 12.56
CA GLY A 477 -2.70 29.33 12.10
C GLY A 477 -1.85 28.85 10.91
N PHE A 478 -0.76 29.56 10.60
CA PHE A 478 0.09 29.30 9.46
C PHE A 478 1.35 28.53 9.88
N SER A 479 1.71 27.49 9.16
CA SER A 479 2.97 26.79 9.28
C SER A 479 3.60 26.53 7.93
N TRP A 480 4.93 26.36 7.91
CA TRP A 480 5.65 25.97 6.71
C TRP A 480 6.83 25.06 7.06
N TYR A 481 7.28 24.32 6.08
CA TYR A 481 8.47 23.48 6.20
C TYR A 481 9.34 23.54 4.95
N ALA A 482 10.64 23.27 5.16
CA ALA A 482 11.61 23.02 4.10
C ALA A 482 12.47 21.82 4.49
N GLY A 483 12.49 20.79 3.66
CA GLY A 483 13.21 19.56 3.90
C GLY A 483 14.11 19.17 2.72
N LEU A 484 15.33 18.75 3.02
CA LEU A 484 16.26 18.14 2.06
C LEU A 484 16.54 16.71 2.50
N GLY A 485 16.25 15.74 1.63
CA GLY A 485 16.49 14.34 1.88
C GLY A 485 17.35 13.68 0.81
N HIS A 486 18.18 12.73 1.24
CA HIS A 486 18.97 11.86 0.38
C HIS A 486 18.77 10.41 0.79
N THR A 487 18.56 9.53 -0.18
CA THR A 487 18.46 8.09 0.07
C THR A 487 19.10 7.29 -1.06
N ALA A 488 19.66 6.14 -0.71
CA ALA A 488 20.19 5.17 -1.65
C ALA A 488 19.53 3.81 -1.44
N ARG A 489 19.30 3.06 -2.51
CA ARG A 489 18.72 1.71 -2.45
C ARG A 489 19.45 0.72 -3.33
N MET A 490 19.54 -0.52 -2.86
CA MET A 490 19.94 -1.66 -3.67
C MET A 490 18.84 -1.91 -4.74
N PRO A 491 19.21 -2.27 -5.99
CA PRO A 491 18.24 -2.79 -6.94
C PRO A 491 17.46 -3.98 -6.35
N ASP A 492 16.17 -4.03 -6.60
CA ASP A 492 15.30 -5.06 -6.04
C ASP A 492 15.33 -6.38 -6.86
N TYR A 493 14.54 -7.37 -6.38
CA TYR A 493 14.40 -8.65 -7.07
C TYR A 493 13.97 -8.46 -8.53
N TRP A 494 12.99 -7.60 -8.78
CA TRP A 494 12.43 -7.43 -10.12
C TRP A 494 13.41 -6.75 -11.07
N GLU A 495 14.21 -5.81 -10.58
CA GLU A 495 15.20 -5.09 -11.37
C GLU A 495 16.43 -5.94 -11.71
N LEU A 496 16.80 -6.88 -10.83
CA LEU A 496 17.96 -7.75 -11.01
C LEU A 496 17.68 -9.06 -11.74
N PHE A 497 16.45 -9.59 -11.65
CA PHE A 497 16.15 -10.96 -12.08
C PHE A 497 15.05 -11.07 -13.14
N SER A 498 14.23 -10.03 -13.36
CA SER A 498 13.17 -10.05 -14.38
C SER A 498 13.60 -9.61 -15.77
N PRO A 499 14.56 -8.69 -15.98
CA PRO A 499 14.99 -8.30 -17.32
C PRO A 499 15.71 -9.43 -18.05
N ASP A 500 15.54 -9.49 -19.36
CA ASP A 500 16.24 -10.45 -20.24
C ASP A 500 17.72 -10.11 -20.35
N HIS A 501 18.06 -8.81 -20.33
CA HIS A 501 19.42 -8.30 -20.45
C HIS A 501 19.75 -7.25 -19.38
N GLY A 502 21.06 -7.09 -19.10
CA GLY A 502 21.62 -6.01 -18.30
C GLY A 502 22.05 -4.81 -19.14
N PRO A 503 22.58 -3.76 -18.48
CA PRO A 503 23.18 -2.61 -19.17
C PRO A 503 24.25 -3.02 -20.18
N GLU A 504 24.52 -2.15 -21.15
CA GLU A 504 25.53 -2.40 -22.20
C GLU A 504 26.90 -2.79 -21.59
N GLY A 505 27.47 -3.87 -22.08
CA GLY A 505 28.74 -4.43 -21.59
C GLY A 505 28.62 -5.29 -20.34
N ALA A 506 27.48 -5.33 -19.67
CA ALA A 506 27.25 -6.20 -18.52
C ALA A 506 26.84 -7.62 -18.97
N THR A 507 27.19 -8.60 -18.14
CA THR A 507 26.83 -10.00 -18.38
C THR A 507 25.31 -10.23 -18.33
N ASN A 508 24.61 -9.58 -17.39
CA ASN A 508 23.17 -9.56 -17.20
C ASN A 508 22.79 -8.42 -16.25
N ALA A 509 21.50 -8.27 -15.95
CA ALA A 509 21.02 -7.22 -15.04
C ALA A 509 21.61 -7.36 -13.62
N PHE A 510 21.75 -8.58 -13.11
CA PHE A 510 22.33 -8.82 -11.78
C PHE A 510 23.77 -8.28 -11.68
N ALA A 511 24.59 -8.41 -12.72
CA ALA A 511 25.98 -7.95 -12.72
C ALA A 511 26.13 -6.46 -13.01
N GLY A 512 25.17 -5.84 -13.70
CA GLY A 512 25.36 -4.51 -14.29
C GLY A 512 24.49 -3.38 -13.76
N VAL A 513 23.35 -3.66 -13.13
CA VAL A 513 22.46 -2.60 -12.63
C VAL A 513 23.00 -2.01 -11.32
N ASP A 514 23.27 -0.72 -11.31
CA ASP A 514 23.81 0.00 -10.14
C ASP A 514 22.73 0.44 -9.14
N PRO A 515 23.12 0.68 -7.86
CA PRO A 515 22.26 1.23 -6.84
C PRO A 515 21.73 2.63 -7.21
N GLU A 516 20.44 2.82 -7.03
CA GLU A 516 19.78 4.11 -7.26
C GLU A 516 19.95 5.05 -6.07
N ARG A 517 20.15 6.35 -6.36
CA ARG A 517 20.27 7.43 -5.35
C ARG A 517 19.32 8.55 -5.68
N THR A 518 18.62 9.04 -4.68
CA THR A 518 17.69 10.18 -4.81
C THR A 518 18.07 11.27 -3.84
N THR A 519 18.17 12.51 -4.34
CA THR A 519 18.26 13.72 -3.52
C THR A 519 17.07 14.61 -3.85
N GLN A 520 16.26 14.97 -2.85
CA GLN A 520 15.01 15.68 -3.03
C GLN A 520 14.86 16.82 -2.03
N LEU A 521 14.41 17.98 -2.53
CA LEU A 521 13.95 19.14 -1.77
C LEU A 521 12.42 19.09 -1.72
N ASP A 522 11.86 19.22 -0.52
CA ASP A 522 10.43 19.35 -0.25
C ASP A 522 10.16 20.69 0.44
N LEU A 523 9.17 21.43 -0.03
CA LEU A 523 8.69 22.66 0.57
C LEU A 523 7.18 22.58 0.77
N GLY A 524 6.69 23.08 1.89
CA GLY A 524 5.24 23.09 2.11
C GLY A 524 4.76 24.22 3.01
N LEU A 525 3.46 24.46 2.87
CA LEU A 525 2.70 25.47 3.60
C LEU A 525 1.44 24.78 4.13
N ASP A 526 1.06 25.11 5.35
CA ASP A 526 -0.19 24.66 5.95
C ASP A 526 -0.85 25.86 6.64
N TRP A 527 -2.13 26.05 6.44
CA TRP A 527 -2.91 27.09 7.08
C TRP A 527 -4.20 26.51 7.66
N LYS A 528 -4.37 26.64 8.97
CA LYS A 528 -5.54 26.24 9.72
C LYS A 528 -6.25 27.49 10.23
N GLY A 529 -7.39 27.80 9.63
CA GLY A 529 -8.25 28.92 10.02
C GLY A 529 -9.56 28.43 10.64
N GLU A 530 -10.36 29.34 11.17
CA GLU A 530 -11.65 29.00 11.78
C GLU A 530 -12.60 28.26 10.82
N SER A 531 -12.64 28.67 9.56
CA SER A 531 -13.56 28.14 8.56
C SER A 531 -12.89 27.58 7.31
N ILE A 532 -11.60 27.82 7.12
CA ILE A 532 -10.86 27.36 5.94
C ILE A 532 -9.52 26.80 6.39
N ASP A 533 -9.23 25.56 5.96
CA ASP A 533 -7.90 24.97 6.02
C ASP A 533 -7.35 24.85 4.60
N ALA A 534 -6.06 25.09 4.43
CA ALA A 534 -5.39 24.96 3.13
C ALA A 534 -3.97 24.47 3.31
N TRP A 535 -3.51 23.65 2.39
CA TRP A 535 -2.16 23.12 2.40
C TRP A 535 -1.58 23.04 0.98
N LEU A 536 -0.26 23.16 0.89
CA LEU A 536 0.53 23.02 -0.32
C LEU A 536 1.81 22.25 0.00
N SER A 537 2.17 21.29 -0.82
CA SER A 537 3.46 20.58 -0.80
C SER A 537 4.02 20.56 -2.21
N VAL A 538 5.26 21.01 -2.40
CA VAL A 538 5.97 20.93 -3.67
C VAL A 538 7.30 20.24 -3.48
N TYR A 539 7.77 19.52 -4.49
CA TYR A 539 9.03 18.80 -4.45
C TYR A 539 9.80 18.93 -5.76
N ALA A 540 11.12 18.86 -5.64
CA ALA A 540 12.03 18.71 -6.77
C ALA A 540 13.21 17.83 -6.37
N GLY A 541 13.56 16.85 -7.20
CA GLY A 541 14.61 15.89 -6.89
C GLY A 541 15.39 15.46 -8.13
N ARG A 542 16.64 15.09 -7.88
CA ARG A 542 17.54 14.41 -8.81
C ARG A 542 17.69 12.95 -8.40
N MET A 543 17.49 12.06 -9.34
CA MET A 543 17.73 10.63 -9.20
C MET A 543 18.93 10.25 -10.06
N SER A 544 20.01 9.80 -9.42
CA SER A 544 21.15 9.23 -10.11
C SER A 544 20.99 7.72 -10.19
N ASP A 545 21.41 7.16 -11.31
CA ASP A 545 21.29 5.72 -11.57
C ASP A 545 19.85 5.20 -11.49
N TYR A 546 18.85 6.00 -11.87
CA TYR A 546 17.43 5.61 -11.90
C TYR A 546 17.27 4.35 -12.77
N ILE A 547 16.63 3.32 -12.21
CA ILE A 547 16.52 2.01 -12.87
C ILE A 547 15.27 1.97 -13.74
N LEU A 548 15.46 1.70 -15.03
CA LEU A 548 14.46 1.56 -16.07
C LEU A 548 14.65 0.27 -16.86
N PHE A 549 13.60 -0.13 -17.56
CA PHE A 549 13.63 -1.19 -18.55
C PHE A 549 13.41 -0.60 -19.94
N ASP A 550 14.36 -0.85 -20.85
CA ASP A 550 14.16 -0.62 -22.28
C ASP A 550 13.46 -1.85 -22.88
N TYR A 551 12.28 -1.61 -23.44
CA TYR A 551 11.46 -2.59 -24.15
C TYR A 551 11.80 -2.69 -25.63
N GLY A 552 13.06 -2.57 -25.95
CA GLY A 552 13.64 -2.54 -27.30
C GLY A 552 13.01 -3.44 -28.37
N HIS A 553 13.75 -3.70 -29.40
CA HIS A 553 13.27 -4.50 -30.53
C HIS A 553 13.04 -5.96 -30.13
N HIS A 554 11.92 -6.53 -30.56
CA HIS A 554 11.52 -7.94 -30.39
C HIS A 554 10.96 -8.36 -29.02
N GLY A 555 10.50 -7.42 -28.16
CA GLY A 555 9.82 -7.71 -26.90
C GLY A 555 10.72 -8.20 -25.76
N MET A 556 12.05 -8.16 -25.93
CA MET A 556 13.01 -8.41 -24.86
C MET A 556 13.26 -7.13 -24.06
N THR A 557 13.45 -7.27 -22.75
CA THR A 557 13.67 -6.16 -21.82
C THR A 557 15.15 -6.07 -21.44
N THR A 558 15.67 -4.84 -21.45
CA THR A 558 17.02 -4.53 -20.99
C THR A 558 16.95 -3.60 -19.77
N ALA A 559 17.47 -4.03 -18.63
CA ALA A 559 17.61 -3.12 -17.49
C ALA A 559 18.72 -2.11 -17.76
N MET A 560 18.49 -0.86 -17.39
CA MET A 560 19.46 0.23 -17.54
C MET A 560 19.42 1.18 -16.35
N ASN A 561 20.52 1.88 -16.10
CA ASN A 561 20.57 3.02 -15.22
C ASN A 561 20.60 4.32 -16.05
N ALA A 562 19.89 5.33 -15.60
CA ALA A 562 19.86 6.65 -16.21
C ALA A 562 19.64 7.74 -15.15
N ASP A 563 20.18 8.92 -15.39
CA ASP A 563 19.89 10.05 -14.51
C ASP A 563 18.54 10.66 -14.84
N ALA A 564 17.74 10.98 -13.82
CA ALA A 564 16.42 11.53 -13.97
C ALA A 564 16.16 12.71 -13.02
N ASP A 565 15.39 13.69 -13.51
CA ASP A 565 14.84 14.76 -12.70
C ASP A 565 13.35 14.53 -12.45
N ILE A 566 12.92 14.73 -11.21
CA ILE A 566 11.52 14.65 -10.82
C ILE A 566 11.09 15.95 -10.14
N ARG A 567 9.87 16.39 -10.37
CA ARG A 567 9.26 17.53 -9.68
C ARG A 567 7.75 17.43 -9.70
N GLY A 568 7.10 18.13 -8.77
CA GLY A 568 5.65 18.11 -8.71
C GLY A 568 5.14 18.76 -7.44
N GLY A 569 3.87 18.53 -7.16
CA GLY A 569 3.26 19.05 -5.95
C GLY A 569 1.83 18.58 -5.78
N GLU A 570 1.39 18.74 -4.56
CA GLU A 570 0.01 18.50 -4.15
C GLU A 570 -0.48 19.72 -3.35
N ALA A 571 -1.76 20.04 -3.47
CA ALA A 571 -2.40 21.08 -2.68
C ALA A 571 -3.84 20.70 -2.34
N GLY A 572 -4.36 21.26 -1.27
CA GLY A 572 -5.76 21.09 -0.91
C GLY A 572 -6.30 22.26 -0.13
N VAL A 573 -7.62 22.37 -0.15
CA VAL A 573 -8.38 23.35 0.62
C VAL A 573 -9.64 22.68 1.14
N GLU A 574 -10.00 23.00 2.37
CA GLU A 574 -11.26 22.64 2.99
C GLU A 574 -11.92 23.91 3.52
N TRP A 575 -13.17 24.14 3.14
CA TRP A 575 -13.98 25.27 3.59
C TRP A 575 -15.22 24.78 4.34
N ARG A 576 -15.41 25.26 5.55
CA ARG A 576 -16.54 25.02 6.43
C ARG A 576 -17.45 26.27 6.49
N PRO A 577 -18.38 26.46 5.50
CA PRO A 577 -19.23 27.64 5.43
C PRO A 577 -20.30 27.72 6.54
N GLY A 578 -20.36 26.74 7.44
CA GLY A 578 -21.39 26.59 8.45
C GLY A 578 -22.55 25.71 7.99
N GLY A 579 -23.56 25.52 8.86
CA GLY A 579 -24.74 24.69 8.57
C GLY A 579 -24.41 23.23 8.28
N HIS A 580 -23.36 22.69 8.89
CA HIS A 580 -22.89 21.31 8.71
C HIS A 580 -22.29 20.99 7.31
N TRP A 581 -21.94 22.00 6.53
CA TRP A 581 -21.32 21.81 5.22
C TRP A 581 -19.79 21.84 5.32
N LYS A 582 -19.16 20.96 4.55
CA LYS A 582 -17.73 20.88 4.32
C LYS A 582 -17.50 20.78 2.80
N LEU A 583 -16.83 21.79 2.24
CA LEU A 583 -16.49 21.83 0.81
C LEU A 583 -14.99 21.69 0.69
N GLY A 584 -14.53 20.76 -0.11
CA GLY A 584 -13.11 20.45 -0.24
C GLY A 584 -12.64 20.43 -1.68
N GLY A 585 -11.35 20.62 -1.86
CA GLY A 585 -10.70 20.41 -3.13
C GLY A 585 -9.25 20.02 -2.92
N SER A 586 -8.74 19.12 -3.77
CA SER A 586 -7.33 18.80 -3.82
C SER A 586 -6.85 18.65 -5.26
N ILE A 587 -5.57 18.89 -5.47
CA ILE A 587 -4.87 18.69 -6.74
C ILE A 587 -3.57 17.93 -6.49
N ALA A 588 -3.14 17.15 -7.50
CA ALA A 588 -1.85 16.49 -7.50
C ALA A 588 -1.26 16.50 -8.91
N TYR A 589 0.07 16.70 -9.00
CA TYR A 589 0.81 16.67 -10.25
C TYR A 589 2.20 16.09 -10.03
N ALA A 590 2.62 15.22 -10.93
CA ALA A 590 3.95 14.66 -10.98
C ALA A 590 4.56 14.83 -12.37
N TRP A 591 5.84 15.19 -12.42
CA TRP A 591 6.58 15.39 -13.65
C TRP A 591 7.97 14.79 -13.53
N GLY A 592 8.42 14.10 -14.57
CA GLY A 592 9.74 13.51 -14.61
C GLY A 592 10.30 13.46 -16.03
N GLU A 593 11.64 13.53 -16.14
CA GLU A 593 12.36 13.39 -17.42
C GLU A 593 13.76 12.82 -17.19
N LEU A 594 14.28 12.18 -18.22
CA LEU A 594 15.68 11.76 -18.31
C LEU A 594 16.56 12.96 -18.58
N VAL A 595 17.65 13.11 -17.84
CA VAL A 595 18.53 14.28 -17.89
C VAL A 595 19.25 14.41 -19.21
N ASP A 596 19.81 13.29 -19.72
CA ASP A 596 20.65 13.30 -20.91
C ASP A 596 19.84 13.50 -22.20
N SER A 597 18.62 12.97 -22.26
CA SER A 597 17.81 12.99 -23.48
C SER A 597 16.65 13.99 -23.43
N GLY A 598 16.25 14.46 -22.22
CA GLY A 598 15.03 15.25 -22.02
C GLY A 598 13.74 14.48 -22.31
N GLN A 599 13.81 13.16 -22.46
CA GLN A 599 12.62 12.32 -22.68
C GLN A 599 11.81 12.22 -21.41
N PRO A 600 10.47 12.19 -21.48
CA PRO A 600 9.63 11.93 -20.34
C PRO A 600 9.96 10.61 -19.65
N LEU A 601 9.92 10.58 -18.32
CA LEU A 601 9.88 9.32 -17.60
C LEU A 601 8.58 8.57 -17.92
N PRO A 602 8.64 7.23 -18.06
CA PRO A 602 7.45 6.42 -18.30
C PRO A 602 6.52 6.41 -17.07
N GLN A 603 5.24 6.17 -17.33
CA GLN A 603 4.23 5.85 -16.33
C GLN A 603 4.07 6.94 -15.24
N MET A 604 4.23 8.21 -15.63
CA MET A 604 3.96 9.36 -14.78
C MET A 604 2.46 9.60 -14.68
N THR A 605 1.98 9.80 -13.45
CA THR A 605 0.56 10.11 -13.20
C THR A 605 0.19 11.48 -13.80
N PRO A 606 -0.96 11.59 -14.52
CA PRO A 606 -1.44 12.88 -15.02
C PRO A 606 -1.85 13.80 -13.88
N PHE A 607 -2.06 15.09 -14.21
CA PHE A 607 -2.67 16.04 -13.27
C PHE A 607 -4.07 15.55 -12.87
N GLU A 608 -4.32 15.50 -11.56
CA GLU A 608 -5.61 15.14 -10.98
C GLU A 608 -6.14 16.24 -10.09
N SER A 609 -7.46 16.48 -10.16
CA SER A 609 -8.20 17.33 -9.23
C SER A 609 -9.40 16.58 -8.67
N ARG A 610 -9.64 16.74 -7.38
CA ARG A 610 -10.82 16.24 -6.66
C ARG A 610 -11.54 17.39 -6.03
N LEU A 611 -12.84 17.49 -6.26
CA LEU A 611 -13.71 18.47 -5.64
C LEU A 611 -14.77 17.71 -4.84
N THR A 612 -14.94 18.09 -3.59
CA THR A 612 -15.81 17.40 -2.64
C THR A 612 -16.83 18.36 -2.02
N ALA A 613 -18.02 17.87 -1.78
CA ALA A 613 -19.02 18.55 -0.97
C ALA A 613 -19.60 17.51 -0.01
N ALA A 614 -19.60 17.80 1.27
CA ALA A 614 -20.18 16.93 2.29
C ALA A 614 -21.07 17.76 3.21
N TRP A 615 -22.17 17.16 3.61
CA TRP A 615 -23.08 17.66 4.63
C TRP A 615 -23.34 16.58 5.65
N ASP A 616 -23.17 16.87 6.94
CA ASP A 616 -23.38 15.93 8.02
C ASP A 616 -23.95 16.64 9.25
N ASN A 617 -25.10 16.22 9.73
CA ASN A 617 -25.74 16.77 10.92
C ASN A 617 -25.63 15.83 12.15
N GLY A 618 -24.70 14.87 12.11
CA GLY A 618 -24.49 13.87 13.14
C GLY A 618 -25.38 12.63 13.00
N ARG A 619 -26.54 12.74 12.35
CA ARG A 619 -27.48 11.63 12.13
C ARG A 619 -27.62 11.23 10.65
N TRP A 620 -27.66 12.19 9.76
CA TRP A 620 -27.70 12.01 8.32
C TRP A 620 -26.49 12.65 7.68
N SER A 621 -25.93 12.00 6.69
CA SER A 621 -24.90 12.59 5.84
C SER A 621 -25.27 12.48 4.36
N ALA A 622 -24.76 13.40 3.58
CA ALA A 622 -24.81 13.37 2.12
C ALA A 622 -23.47 13.94 1.59
N GLY A 623 -22.96 13.34 0.53
CA GLY A 623 -21.69 13.76 -0.05
C GLY A 623 -21.67 13.61 -1.56
N ALA A 624 -20.79 14.40 -2.20
CA ALA A 624 -20.51 14.35 -3.62
C ALA A 624 -19.00 14.46 -3.85
N LEU A 625 -18.51 13.73 -4.84
CA LEU A 625 -17.12 13.79 -5.31
C LEU A 625 -17.11 13.97 -6.82
N LEU A 626 -16.45 15.00 -7.31
CA LEU A 626 -16.07 15.16 -8.71
C LEU A 626 -14.55 14.97 -8.84
N ARG A 627 -14.14 13.95 -9.56
CA ARG A 627 -12.75 13.66 -9.90
C ARG A 627 -12.51 14.03 -11.35
N VAL A 628 -11.53 14.90 -11.62
CA VAL A 628 -11.13 15.34 -12.96
C VAL A 628 -9.66 15.03 -13.14
N VAL A 629 -9.35 14.26 -14.18
CA VAL A 629 -8.00 13.88 -14.56
C VAL A 629 -7.69 14.44 -15.94
N ALA A 630 -6.56 15.10 -16.10
CA ALA A 630 -6.14 15.66 -17.38
C ALA A 630 -5.64 14.56 -18.34
N SER A 631 -5.53 14.88 -19.63
CA SER A 631 -4.80 14.02 -20.58
C SER A 631 -3.33 13.90 -20.15
N GLN A 632 -2.73 12.76 -20.47
CA GLN A 632 -1.29 12.55 -20.34
C GLN A 632 -0.68 12.33 -21.73
N ASP A 633 0.04 13.34 -22.20
CA ASP A 633 0.68 13.33 -23.50
C ASP A 633 2.22 13.15 -23.40
N ARG A 634 2.76 13.28 -22.18
CA ARG A 634 4.17 13.03 -21.88
C ARG A 634 4.36 11.54 -21.56
N VAL A 635 4.69 10.77 -22.55
CA VAL A 635 4.78 9.30 -22.50
C VAL A 635 6.11 8.79 -23.02
N SER A 636 6.52 7.61 -22.56
CA SER A 636 7.63 6.86 -23.11
C SER A 636 7.15 5.44 -23.48
N GLU A 637 7.04 5.18 -24.78
CA GLU A 637 6.58 3.88 -25.28
C GLU A 637 7.71 2.85 -25.40
N SER A 638 8.97 3.27 -25.25
CA SER A 638 10.15 2.39 -25.27
C SER A 638 10.65 2.04 -23.87
N LEU A 639 10.48 2.95 -22.90
CA LEU A 639 10.97 2.76 -21.53
C LEU A 639 9.82 2.44 -20.59
N GLY A 640 10.13 1.69 -19.53
CA GLY A 640 9.15 1.32 -18.52
C GLY A 640 9.81 0.68 -17.29
N ASN A 641 9.09 -0.25 -16.72
CA ASN A 641 9.52 -1.04 -15.55
C ASN A 641 9.02 -2.49 -15.69
N VAL A 642 9.19 -3.30 -14.66
CA VAL A 642 8.78 -4.72 -14.69
C VAL A 642 7.27 -4.93 -14.94
N VAL A 643 6.42 -3.97 -14.62
CA VAL A 643 4.96 -4.06 -14.81
C VAL A 643 4.57 -3.78 -16.26
N GLY A 644 5.33 -2.92 -16.95
CA GLY A 644 5.09 -2.54 -18.34
C GLY A 644 5.66 -1.15 -18.66
N ARG A 645 5.17 -0.57 -19.73
CA ARG A 645 5.53 0.74 -20.28
C ARG A 645 4.27 1.53 -20.64
N ASP A 646 4.41 2.79 -21.01
CA ASP A 646 3.29 3.54 -21.57
C ASP A 646 2.82 2.91 -22.89
N ILE A 647 1.50 2.90 -23.07
CA ILE A 647 0.85 2.41 -24.30
C ILE A 647 0.27 3.59 -25.10
N GLY A 648 1.02 4.68 -25.19
CA GLY A 648 0.66 5.92 -25.84
C GLY A 648 -0.04 6.92 -24.90
N PRO A 649 -0.38 8.11 -25.40
CA PRO A 649 -1.12 9.12 -24.65
C PRO A 649 -2.44 8.60 -24.12
N SER A 650 -2.96 9.24 -23.06
CA SER A 650 -4.29 8.94 -22.51
C SER A 650 -5.17 10.18 -22.50
N PRO A 651 -6.45 10.06 -22.83
CA PRO A 651 -7.40 11.18 -22.75
C PRO A 651 -7.70 11.51 -21.31
N GLY A 652 -8.02 12.78 -21.05
CA GLY A 652 -8.57 13.21 -19.77
C GLY A 652 -10.01 12.75 -19.55
N PHE A 653 -10.42 12.68 -18.30
CA PHE A 653 -11.78 12.29 -17.94
C PHE A 653 -12.30 13.03 -16.70
N GLY A 654 -13.62 13.03 -16.52
CA GLY A 654 -14.27 13.48 -15.31
C GLY A 654 -15.29 12.45 -14.84
N VAL A 655 -15.28 12.12 -13.55
CA VAL A 655 -16.15 11.15 -12.91
C VAL A 655 -16.83 11.78 -11.71
N PHE A 656 -18.14 11.62 -11.62
CA PHE A 656 -18.96 12.16 -10.53
C PHE A 656 -19.57 11.03 -9.72
N SER A 657 -19.48 11.14 -8.39
CA SER A 657 -19.98 10.15 -7.44
C SER A 657 -20.80 10.82 -6.35
N LEU A 658 -21.80 10.10 -5.81
CA LEU A 658 -22.67 10.53 -4.72
C LEU A 658 -22.67 9.51 -3.61
N ASN A 659 -22.77 9.98 -2.37
CA ASN A 659 -22.93 9.12 -1.20
C ASN A 659 -23.92 9.72 -0.20
N GLY A 660 -24.35 8.90 0.73
CA GLY A 660 -25.15 9.30 1.87
C GLY A 660 -25.03 8.28 3.01
N GLY A 661 -25.38 8.70 4.20
CA GLY A 661 -25.32 7.84 5.38
C GLY A 661 -26.40 8.15 6.40
N TYR A 662 -26.65 7.17 7.25
CA TYR A 662 -27.54 7.29 8.39
C TYR A 662 -26.90 6.62 9.61
N ARG A 663 -26.81 7.37 10.72
CA ARG A 663 -26.35 6.90 12.02
C ARG A 663 -27.54 6.50 12.87
N PHE A 664 -27.74 5.20 13.08
CA PHE A 664 -28.80 4.67 13.95
C PHE A 664 -28.51 4.93 15.41
N SER A 665 -27.24 4.78 15.80
CA SER A 665 -26.67 5.06 17.11
C SER A 665 -25.19 5.41 16.94
N GLU A 666 -24.52 5.76 18.00
CA GLU A 666 -23.06 5.98 17.99
C GLU A 666 -22.29 4.74 17.51
N ARG A 667 -22.87 3.55 17.69
CA ARG A 667 -22.26 2.24 17.41
C ARG A 667 -22.69 1.64 16.06
N VAL A 668 -23.71 2.16 15.42
CA VAL A 668 -24.31 1.56 14.21
C VAL A 668 -24.57 2.62 13.17
N ARG A 669 -23.96 2.44 12.00
CA ARG A 669 -24.17 3.32 10.84
C ARG A 669 -24.33 2.53 9.55
N VAL A 670 -25.10 3.07 8.63
CA VAL A 670 -25.24 2.60 7.25
C VAL A 670 -24.83 3.71 6.31
N THR A 671 -23.99 3.41 5.36
CA THR A 671 -23.61 4.31 4.28
C THR A 671 -23.88 3.66 2.93
N ALA A 672 -24.19 4.44 1.92
CA ALA A 672 -24.42 3.98 0.56
C ALA A 672 -23.87 5.00 -0.44
N GLY A 673 -23.49 4.55 -1.61
CA GLY A 673 -23.01 5.45 -2.65
C GLY A 673 -23.19 4.88 -4.05
N ILE A 674 -22.99 5.76 -5.02
CA ILE A 674 -22.92 5.43 -6.44
C ILE A 674 -21.66 6.09 -6.98
N ASP A 675 -20.71 5.29 -7.42
CA ASP A 675 -19.52 5.73 -8.12
C ASP A 675 -19.79 5.79 -9.62
N ASN A 676 -19.12 6.73 -10.31
CA ASN A 676 -19.31 6.94 -11.76
C ASN A 676 -20.82 7.08 -12.13
N LEU A 677 -21.52 8.00 -11.49
CA LEU A 677 -22.98 8.19 -11.61
C LEU A 677 -23.45 8.26 -13.07
N PHE A 678 -22.67 8.88 -13.95
CA PHE A 678 -23.03 9.10 -15.35
C PHE A 678 -22.60 7.98 -16.29
N ASP A 679 -22.10 6.87 -15.73
CA ASP A 679 -21.69 5.66 -16.48
C ASP A 679 -20.65 5.97 -17.56
N ARG A 680 -19.66 6.82 -17.21
CA ARG A 680 -18.62 7.22 -18.15
C ARG A 680 -17.66 6.07 -18.40
N SER A 681 -17.38 5.79 -19.67
CA SER A 681 -16.27 4.93 -20.09
C SER A 681 -14.97 5.71 -19.99
N TYR A 682 -14.00 5.21 -19.23
CA TYR A 682 -12.68 5.83 -19.04
C TYR A 682 -11.65 4.82 -18.57
N SER A 683 -10.38 5.11 -18.83
CA SER A 683 -9.24 4.36 -18.30
C SER A 683 -8.27 5.28 -17.58
N GLU A 684 -7.65 4.78 -16.52
CA GLU A 684 -6.50 5.44 -15.90
C GLU A 684 -5.28 5.34 -16.83
N HIS A 685 -4.41 6.35 -16.77
CA HIS A 685 -3.17 6.35 -17.57
C HIS A 685 -2.31 5.12 -17.30
N LEU A 686 -2.25 4.67 -16.04
CA LEU A 686 -1.42 3.56 -15.59
C LEU A 686 -2.06 2.18 -15.74
N ASN A 687 -3.29 2.09 -16.26
CA ASN A 687 -3.91 0.79 -16.52
C ASN A 687 -3.17 0.05 -17.66
N LEU A 688 -3.02 -1.25 -17.47
CA LEU A 688 -2.39 -2.12 -18.47
C LEU A 688 -3.28 -2.25 -19.72
N ALA A 689 -2.66 -2.63 -20.83
CA ALA A 689 -3.38 -3.03 -22.02
C ALA A 689 -4.18 -4.32 -21.76
N GLY A 690 -5.39 -4.40 -22.32
CA GLY A 690 -6.18 -5.61 -22.27
C GLY A 690 -5.62 -6.70 -23.19
N ASN A 691 -5.83 -7.96 -22.81
CA ASN A 691 -5.36 -9.14 -23.55
C ASN A 691 -6.37 -9.54 -24.63
N SER A 692 -5.86 -9.98 -25.80
CA SER A 692 -6.69 -10.44 -26.93
C SER A 692 -7.62 -11.61 -26.57
N ALA A 693 -7.23 -12.46 -25.61
CA ALA A 693 -8.09 -13.53 -25.08
C ALA A 693 -9.43 -13.04 -24.50
N PHE A 694 -9.55 -11.74 -24.16
CA PHE A 694 -10.75 -11.10 -23.65
C PHE A 694 -11.35 -10.09 -24.64
N GLY A 695 -11.02 -10.24 -25.94
CA GLY A 695 -11.61 -9.41 -27.01
C GLY A 695 -10.95 -8.04 -27.20
N TYR A 696 -9.83 -7.76 -26.53
CA TYR A 696 -9.07 -6.53 -26.77
C TYR A 696 -8.29 -6.63 -28.11
N PRO A 697 -8.11 -5.51 -28.82
CA PRO A 697 -7.41 -5.52 -30.10
C PRO A 697 -5.91 -5.81 -29.94
N ALA A 698 -5.26 -6.22 -31.04
CA ALA A 698 -3.82 -6.43 -31.07
C ALA A 698 -3.03 -5.12 -30.88
N ASP A 699 -3.58 -3.99 -31.36
CA ASP A 699 -3.08 -2.66 -31.03
C ASP A 699 -3.44 -2.35 -29.57
N PRO A 700 -2.46 -2.09 -28.69
CA PRO A 700 -2.72 -2.03 -27.25
C PRO A 700 -3.73 -0.95 -26.84
N VAL A 701 -4.80 -1.34 -26.16
CA VAL A 701 -5.80 -0.45 -25.58
C VAL A 701 -5.86 -0.69 -24.07
N ARG A 702 -5.86 0.39 -23.29
CA ARG A 702 -5.97 0.31 -21.83
C ARG A 702 -7.29 -0.32 -21.40
N ILE A 703 -7.23 -1.11 -20.33
CA ILE A 703 -8.43 -1.60 -19.64
C ILE A 703 -9.18 -0.40 -19.05
N ASN A 704 -10.48 -0.32 -19.32
CA ASN A 704 -11.34 0.68 -18.72
C ASN A 704 -11.59 0.39 -17.24
N GLU A 705 -11.88 1.44 -16.48
CA GLU A 705 -12.36 1.37 -15.09
C GLU A 705 -13.85 0.94 -15.06
N PRO A 706 -14.37 0.50 -13.91
CA PRO A 706 -15.78 0.15 -13.78
C PRO A 706 -16.72 1.28 -14.24
N GLY A 707 -17.80 0.92 -14.92
CA GLY A 707 -18.93 1.78 -15.20
C GLY A 707 -19.62 2.22 -13.90
N ARG A 708 -20.90 2.60 -13.97
CA ARG A 708 -21.66 3.01 -12.78
C ARG A 708 -21.78 1.86 -11.78
N ALA A 709 -21.26 2.08 -10.56
CA ALA A 709 -21.24 1.09 -9.49
C ALA A 709 -21.92 1.62 -8.22
N GLY A 710 -22.98 0.95 -7.77
CA GLY A 710 -23.64 1.23 -6.50
C GLY A 710 -23.11 0.34 -5.39
N TRP A 711 -23.12 0.85 -4.16
CA TRP A 711 -22.74 0.08 -2.98
C TRP A 711 -23.50 0.53 -1.73
N ILE A 712 -23.64 -0.38 -0.77
CA ILE A 712 -24.16 -0.14 0.57
C ILE A 712 -23.26 -0.80 1.59
N LYS A 713 -22.95 -0.11 2.68
CA LYS A 713 -22.09 -0.59 3.75
C LYS A 713 -22.74 -0.39 5.10
N PHE A 714 -22.73 -1.43 5.90
CA PHE A 714 -23.16 -1.46 7.29
C PHE A 714 -21.91 -1.54 8.18
N ASN A 715 -21.76 -0.63 9.13
CA ASN A 715 -20.70 -0.64 10.13
C ASN A 715 -21.29 -0.73 11.53
N MET A 716 -20.65 -1.51 12.39
CA MET A 716 -21.05 -1.78 13.76
C MET A 716 -19.84 -1.83 14.68
N GLU A 717 -19.97 -1.22 15.87
CA GLU A 717 -18.91 -1.13 16.88
C GLU A 717 -19.52 -1.37 18.27
N PHE A 718 -18.83 -2.15 19.14
CA PHE A 718 -19.29 -2.52 20.48
C PHE A 718 -18.18 -2.44 21.51
#